data_eb97023b927b4d4b25d375b5d44a77c7
#
_entry.id   eb97023b927b4d4b25d375b5d44a77c7
#
_cell.length_a   1.000
_cell.length_b   1.000
_cell.length_c   1.000
_cell.angle_alpha   90.00
_cell.angle_beta   90.00
_cell.angle_gamma   90.00
#
_symmetry.space_group_name_H-M   'P 1'
#
loop_
_entity.id
_entity.type
_entity.pdbx_description
1 polymer ?
#
loop_
_entity_poly.entity_id
_entity_poly.type
_entity_poly.pdbx_seq_one_letter_code
_entity_poly.pdbx_strand_id
1 'polypeptide(L)'
;MHWSDRIAQEIIRRRPDKEEYVCAAGISPSGSIHIGNFRDIATSYFVVKALRRQGKKARLLFSWDEFDRLRKIPVNVAKIARPEGEKPWDEYIGYPYVDVPNPYDDGCPNYAKHFENEFEEAMERFGIHMDYRYQAEMNRSGKYAQYVIHALKKRGEIFDILDSFRTQSAQEGERENYYPVSIYCPHCGRDTTKILSLSDDCTVAEYECACGHKGTFDFTKDFNCKLAWKIDWPMRWMYEGVNFEPGGKDHASPGGSYDTSRVIAKKIFDFEAPIFQGYEFIGIKGATGKMSGSSGLNLTPDTLLKLYQPEMILWLYAKSEPTKAFDFCFDDGILRQYFEFDKQYNDFMEGKGDEFLNTVMANCLLETGEEDGKPVYRKIETVPMSLLVQLGSVVDFNVPMLETVFGKIGQPFTYEQFKDRLDRAKYWLEQCSPENVNRLRPYRNWEVYETLNEEEKKEIALLHDYIKNGGYDLDELNQELYAIPKKVMGELQDPKELKKIQGQFFKNVYRLLIDKEKGPRLYLFLYAIEPEKYVSLLDFSTPMTEEEKQSLIKEEPAPEETEKKQVPLGEPDPVEPIREEIDIEEFSRMDMRVCKVLKCTEIRKSHSCYKLTLFDGLKERVIVSSIKSYYTPEEMIGKKIIVIANLKPARFSGVTSEGMLLAATNNACGCQVIFVDDIVPEGTRIC
;
A
#
# COMPACT_ATOMS: atom_id res chain seq x y z
N MET A 1 11.42 -25.06 -10.07
CA MET A 1 9.97 -25.30 -9.76
C MET A 1 9.44 -24.16 -8.90
N HIS A 2 8.33 -23.57 -9.29
CA HIS A 2 7.66 -22.46 -8.58
C HIS A 2 6.96 -22.95 -7.30
N TRP A 3 6.80 -22.08 -6.29
CA TRP A 3 6.17 -22.46 -5.02
C TRP A 3 4.72 -22.95 -5.16
N SER A 4 3.92 -22.37 -6.08
CA SER A 4 2.55 -22.82 -6.31
C SER A 4 2.49 -24.26 -6.86
N ASP A 5 3.46 -24.64 -7.72
CA ASP A 5 3.52 -25.98 -8.27
C ASP A 5 3.93 -27.01 -7.22
N ARG A 6 4.82 -26.62 -6.27
CA ARG A 6 5.17 -27.49 -5.11
C ARG A 6 3.95 -27.77 -4.24
N ILE A 7 3.16 -26.69 -3.93
CA ILE A 7 1.94 -26.83 -3.13
C ILE A 7 0.92 -27.71 -3.87
N ALA A 8 0.70 -27.47 -5.17
CA ALA A 8 -0.22 -28.27 -5.98
C ALA A 8 0.16 -29.75 -5.99
N GLN A 9 1.44 -30.08 -6.14
CA GLN A 9 1.93 -31.44 -6.05
C GLN A 9 1.68 -32.11 -4.69
N GLU A 10 1.88 -31.35 -3.61
CA GLU A 10 1.61 -31.84 -2.26
C GLU A 10 0.11 -32.07 -2.03
N ILE A 11 -0.76 -31.22 -2.55
CA ILE A 11 -2.22 -31.39 -2.50
C ILE A 11 -2.62 -32.68 -3.23
N ILE A 12 -2.12 -32.87 -4.45
CA ILE A 12 -2.40 -34.09 -5.26
C ILE A 12 -1.88 -35.34 -4.55
N ARG A 13 -0.67 -35.29 -3.99
CA ARG A 13 -0.07 -36.42 -3.27
C ARG A 13 -0.90 -36.82 -2.05
N ARG A 14 -1.45 -35.86 -1.31
CA ARG A 14 -2.29 -36.16 -0.12
C ARG A 14 -3.66 -36.68 -0.46
N ARG A 15 -4.22 -36.33 -1.60
CA ARG A 15 -5.58 -36.67 -2.02
C ARG A 15 -5.64 -37.00 -3.52
N PRO A 16 -5.00 -38.11 -3.95
CA PRO A 16 -4.81 -38.39 -5.38
C PRO A 16 -6.12 -38.66 -6.14
N ASP A 17 -7.11 -39.22 -5.47
CA ASP A 17 -8.37 -39.70 -6.08
C ASP A 17 -9.49 -38.67 -6.07
N LYS A 18 -9.19 -37.36 -5.76
CA LYS A 18 -10.19 -36.35 -5.71
C LYS A 18 -10.56 -35.88 -7.13
N GLU A 19 -11.86 -35.78 -7.42
CA GLU A 19 -12.35 -35.32 -8.72
C GLU A 19 -12.10 -33.80 -8.92
N GLU A 20 -12.29 -33.00 -7.86
CA GLU A 20 -12.10 -31.58 -7.86
C GLU A 20 -11.43 -31.11 -6.56
N TYR A 21 -10.44 -30.25 -6.67
CA TYR A 21 -9.73 -29.64 -5.55
C TYR A 21 -10.29 -28.27 -5.23
N VAL A 22 -10.51 -28.00 -3.95
CA VAL A 22 -11.00 -26.73 -3.43
C VAL A 22 -9.85 -25.98 -2.74
N CYS A 23 -9.48 -24.84 -3.29
CA CYS A 23 -8.60 -23.88 -2.62
C CYS A 23 -9.47 -22.76 -2.06
N ALA A 24 -9.35 -22.48 -0.76
CA ALA A 24 -10.17 -21.49 -0.10
C ALA A 24 -9.42 -20.19 0.18
N ALA A 25 -10.17 -19.14 0.35
CA ALA A 25 -9.77 -17.84 0.89
C ALA A 25 -10.99 -17.23 1.58
N GLY A 26 -10.81 -16.27 2.48
CA GLY A 26 -11.94 -15.63 3.13
C GLY A 26 -11.58 -14.32 3.83
N ILE A 27 -12.52 -13.38 3.85
CA ILE A 27 -12.34 -12.06 4.44
C ILE A 27 -13.63 -11.57 5.06
N SER A 28 -13.55 -10.87 6.20
CA SER A 28 -14.68 -10.12 6.77
C SER A 28 -14.76 -8.73 6.11
N PRO A 29 -15.95 -8.28 5.67
CA PRO A 29 -16.16 -6.96 5.07
C PRO A 29 -16.20 -5.86 6.16
N SER A 30 -15.13 -5.77 6.95
CA SER A 30 -15.01 -4.82 8.05
C SER A 30 -14.72 -3.38 7.61
N GLY A 31 -14.51 -3.16 6.32
CA GLY A 31 -14.18 -1.94 5.62
C GLY A 31 -13.65 -2.30 4.24
N SER A 32 -13.20 -1.32 3.47
CA SER A 32 -12.57 -1.57 2.17
C SER A 32 -11.42 -2.56 2.30
N ILE A 33 -11.39 -3.55 1.42
CA ILE A 33 -10.40 -4.62 1.47
C ILE A 33 -9.06 -4.08 0.97
N HIS A 34 -8.03 -4.16 1.79
CA HIS A 34 -6.70 -3.68 1.45
C HIS A 34 -5.83 -4.75 0.78
N ILE A 35 -4.79 -4.32 0.08
CA ILE A 35 -3.88 -5.19 -0.68
C ILE A 35 -3.20 -6.29 0.15
N GLY A 36 -3.06 -6.09 1.47
CA GLY A 36 -2.55 -7.12 2.37
C GLY A 36 -3.45 -8.35 2.43
N ASN A 37 -4.78 -8.13 2.44
CA ASN A 37 -5.77 -9.20 2.39
C ASN A 37 -5.83 -9.85 0.99
N PHE A 38 -5.60 -9.07 -0.07
CA PHE A 38 -5.54 -9.61 -1.44
C PHE A 38 -4.49 -10.71 -1.59
N ARG A 39 -3.45 -10.74 -0.74
CA ARG A 39 -2.44 -11.81 -0.74
C ARG A 39 -3.04 -13.19 -0.47
N ASP A 40 -4.07 -13.25 0.34
CA ASP A 40 -4.81 -14.49 0.62
C ASP A 40 -5.37 -15.08 -0.68
N ILE A 41 -6.10 -14.24 -1.43
CA ILE A 41 -6.75 -14.62 -2.68
C ILE A 41 -5.70 -14.96 -3.74
N ALA A 42 -4.70 -14.10 -3.94
CA ALA A 42 -3.66 -14.32 -4.95
C ALA A 42 -2.91 -15.63 -4.71
N THR A 43 -2.62 -15.98 -3.44
CA THR A 43 -1.94 -17.23 -3.09
C THR A 43 -2.80 -18.45 -3.46
N SER A 44 -4.09 -18.45 -3.10
CA SER A 44 -5.02 -19.53 -3.47
C SER A 44 -5.25 -19.59 -4.99
N TYR A 45 -5.38 -18.46 -5.65
CA TYR A 45 -5.55 -18.38 -7.10
C TYR A 45 -4.39 -19.01 -7.85
N PHE A 46 -3.13 -18.75 -7.45
CA PHE A 46 -1.97 -19.35 -8.11
C PHE A 46 -1.87 -20.86 -7.86
N VAL A 47 -2.33 -21.34 -6.71
CA VAL A 47 -2.41 -22.79 -6.45
C VAL A 47 -3.49 -23.44 -7.32
N VAL A 48 -4.64 -22.81 -7.51
CA VAL A 48 -5.69 -23.27 -8.45
C VAL A 48 -5.12 -23.35 -9.86
N LYS A 49 -4.44 -22.29 -10.33
CA LYS A 49 -3.79 -22.33 -11.67
C LYS A 49 -2.74 -23.43 -11.77
N ALA A 50 -1.97 -23.68 -10.72
CA ALA A 50 -0.98 -24.73 -10.68
C ALA A 50 -1.60 -26.14 -10.72
N LEU A 51 -2.72 -26.36 -10.02
CA LEU A 51 -3.50 -27.61 -10.09
C LEU A 51 -4.05 -27.84 -11.51
N ARG A 52 -4.62 -26.79 -12.12
CA ARG A 52 -5.15 -26.87 -13.50
C ARG A 52 -4.06 -27.15 -14.51
N ARG A 53 -2.87 -26.53 -14.40
CA ARG A 53 -1.70 -26.87 -15.26
C ARG A 53 -1.24 -28.32 -15.11
N GLN A 54 -1.48 -28.95 -13.96
CA GLN A 54 -1.20 -30.36 -13.71
C GLN A 54 -2.37 -31.29 -14.11
N GLY A 55 -3.33 -30.79 -14.90
CA GLY A 55 -4.47 -31.52 -15.43
C GLY A 55 -5.55 -31.86 -14.40
N LYS A 56 -5.60 -31.13 -13.29
CA LYS A 56 -6.59 -31.36 -12.23
C LYS A 56 -7.71 -30.33 -12.30
N LYS A 57 -8.96 -30.77 -12.04
CA LYS A 57 -10.04 -29.83 -11.75
C LYS A 57 -9.78 -29.14 -10.44
N ALA A 58 -9.87 -27.82 -10.42
CA ALA A 58 -9.71 -27.03 -9.20
C ALA A 58 -10.55 -25.75 -9.28
N ARG A 59 -11.07 -25.33 -8.14
CA ARG A 59 -11.85 -24.08 -7.99
C ARG A 59 -11.33 -23.26 -6.82
N LEU A 60 -11.53 -21.95 -6.91
CA LEU A 60 -11.27 -21.01 -5.84
C LEU A 60 -12.59 -20.70 -5.13
N LEU A 61 -12.67 -21.12 -3.86
CA LEU A 61 -13.79 -20.81 -2.98
C LEU A 61 -13.44 -19.54 -2.19
N PHE A 62 -14.32 -18.56 -2.19
CA PHE A 62 -14.14 -17.35 -1.40
C PHE A 62 -15.28 -17.20 -0.39
N SER A 63 -14.91 -17.11 0.88
CA SER A 63 -15.87 -16.98 1.98
C SER A 63 -15.93 -15.53 2.45
N TRP A 64 -17.11 -14.92 2.33
CA TRP A 64 -17.41 -13.67 2.98
C TRP A 64 -17.81 -13.93 4.42
N ASP A 65 -17.06 -13.36 5.38
CA ASP A 65 -17.37 -13.48 6.82
C ASP A 65 -18.26 -12.31 7.28
N GLU A 66 -19.28 -12.01 6.50
CA GLU A 66 -20.22 -10.90 6.71
C GLU A 66 -21.21 -11.16 7.85
N PHE A 67 -21.26 -12.41 8.33
CA PHE A 67 -22.01 -12.79 9.52
C PHE A 67 -21.19 -12.64 10.81
N ASP A 68 -19.97 -12.16 10.73
CA ASP A 68 -19.17 -11.75 11.89
C ASP A 68 -19.71 -10.44 12.47
N ARG A 69 -19.49 -10.24 13.76
CA ARG A 69 -19.90 -9.03 14.45
C ARG A 69 -19.05 -7.82 14.07
N LEU A 70 -19.69 -6.68 13.90
CA LEU A 70 -19.03 -5.40 13.84
C LEU A 70 -18.35 -5.10 15.19
N ARG A 71 -17.02 -5.02 15.22
CA ARG A 71 -16.24 -4.83 16.46
C ARG A 71 -15.99 -3.36 16.79
N LYS A 72 -15.85 -2.53 15.77
CA LYS A 72 -15.67 -1.07 15.86
C LYS A 72 -16.12 -0.42 14.55
N ILE A 73 -16.50 0.84 14.63
CA ILE A 73 -16.82 1.63 13.44
C ILE A 73 -15.50 2.15 12.83
N PRO A 74 -15.26 1.93 11.53
CA PRO A 74 -14.13 2.55 10.84
C PRO A 74 -14.21 4.09 10.87
N VAL A 75 -13.06 4.75 10.93
CA VAL A 75 -12.98 6.22 11.08
C VAL A 75 -13.72 6.96 9.95
N ASN A 76 -13.62 6.47 8.71
CA ASN A 76 -14.32 7.04 7.57
C ASN A 76 -15.84 6.90 7.68
N VAL A 77 -16.34 5.80 8.21
CA VAL A 77 -17.79 5.57 8.44
C VAL A 77 -18.31 6.42 9.60
N ALA A 78 -17.52 6.54 10.68
CA ALA A 78 -17.89 7.36 11.84
C ALA A 78 -18.13 8.84 11.49
N LYS A 79 -17.51 9.35 10.43
CA LYS A 79 -17.69 10.71 9.91
C LYS A 79 -18.99 10.93 9.14
N ILE A 80 -19.63 9.86 8.70
CA ILE A 80 -20.85 9.94 7.90
C ILE A 80 -22.03 10.21 8.85
N ALA A 81 -22.68 11.36 8.65
CA ALA A 81 -23.82 11.75 9.44
C ALA A 81 -24.99 10.76 9.27
N ARG A 82 -25.61 10.37 10.38
CA ARG A 82 -26.83 9.56 10.34
C ARG A 82 -28.04 10.45 10.12
N PRO A 83 -29.04 10.01 9.34
CA PRO A 83 -30.31 10.69 9.23
C PRO A 83 -30.97 10.92 10.60
N GLU A 84 -31.73 12.00 10.74
CA GLU A 84 -32.43 12.32 11.97
C GLU A 84 -33.40 11.20 12.39
N GLY A 85 -33.29 10.74 13.63
CA GLY A 85 -34.09 9.65 14.18
C GLY A 85 -33.52 8.25 13.98
N GLU A 86 -32.42 8.09 13.24
CA GLU A 86 -31.73 6.81 13.12
C GLU A 86 -30.70 6.61 14.23
N LYS A 87 -30.38 5.35 14.54
CA LYS A 87 -29.39 4.99 15.55
C LYS A 87 -28.00 5.49 15.13
N PRO A 88 -27.19 6.04 16.07
CA PRO A 88 -25.80 6.35 15.83
C PRO A 88 -24.98 5.08 15.50
N TRP A 89 -23.85 5.26 14.80
CA TRP A 89 -23.05 4.13 14.31
C TRP A 89 -22.56 3.20 15.41
N ASP A 90 -22.18 3.71 16.55
CA ASP A 90 -21.66 2.92 17.70
C ASP A 90 -22.72 1.98 18.30
N GLU A 91 -24.00 2.26 18.13
CA GLU A 91 -25.06 1.36 18.55
C GLU A 91 -25.15 0.06 17.73
N TYR A 92 -24.51 0.01 16.56
CA TYR A 92 -24.40 -1.21 15.75
C TYR A 92 -23.23 -2.12 16.13
N ILE A 93 -22.36 -1.70 17.04
CA ILE A 93 -21.29 -2.59 17.55
C ILE A 93 -21.92 -3.83 18.18
N GLY A 94 -21.49 -5.01 17.73
CA GLY A 94 -22.05 -6.32 18.13
C GLY A 94 -23.09 -6.89 17.16
N TYR A 95 -23.55 -6.12 16.16
CA TYR A 95 -24.39 -6.64 15.06
C TYR A 95 -23.54 -7.40 14.05
N PRO A 96 -24.07 -8.39 13.34
CA PRO A 96 -23.40 -8.94 12.17
C PRO A 96 -23.34 -7.85 11.07
N TYR A 97 -22.27 -7.85 10.26
CA TYR A 97 -22.08 -6.82 9.23
C TYR A 97 -23.26 -6.68 8.26
N VAL A 98 -23.94 -7.79 7.95
CA VAL A 98 -25.13 -7.80 7.07
C VAL A 98 -26.35 -7.07 7.64
N ASP A 99 -26.42 -6.88 8.96
CA ASP A 99 -27.53 -6.19 9.63
C ASP A 99 -27.15 -4.73 9.97
N VAL A 100 -26.00 -4.27 9.59
CA VAL A 100 -25.55 -2.87 9.71
C VAL A 100 -26.00 -2.12 8.46
N PRO A 101 -26.66 -0.94 8.60
CA PRO A 101 -27.06 -0.14 7.46
C PRO A 101 -25.88 0.26 6.57
N ASN A 102 -26.14 0.43 5.28
CA ASN A 102 -25.14 0.97 4.37
C ASN A 102 -24.81 2.42 4.75
N PRO A 103 -23.51 2.77 4.94
CA PRO A 103 -23.10 4.14 5.23
C PRO A 103 -23.08 5.06 4.01
N TYR A 104 -23.14 4.51 2.79
CA TYR A 104 -22.98 5.22 1.53
C TYR A 104 -24.29 5.24 0.73
N ASP A 105 -24.46 6.26 -0.10
CA ASP A 105 -25.62 6.41 -1.00
C ASP A 105 -25.31 5.78 -2.37
N ASP A 106 -25.14 4.46 -2.39
CA ASP A 106 -24.78 3.69 -3.59
C ASP A 106 -25.80 2.59 -3.96
N GLY A 107 -26.93 2.56 -3.23
CA GLY A 107 -27.99 1.58 -3.45
C GLY A 107 -27.72 0.18 -2.89
N CYS A 108 -26.61 -0.06 -2.22
CA CYS A 108 -26.35 -1.33 -1.55
C CYS A 108 -27.27 -1.50 -0.33
N PRO A 109 -27.81 -2.73 -0.08
CA PRO A 109 -28.81 -2.96 0.96
C PRO A 109 -28.27 -2.83 2.38
N ASN A 110 -26.98 -3.04 2.59
CA ASN A 110 -26.35 -3.01 3.91
C ASN A 110 -24.83 -2.71 3.80
N TYR A 111 -24.22 -2.55 4.96
CA TYR A 111 -22.78 -2.29 5.12
C TYR A 111 -21.90 -3.33 4.42
N ALA A 112 -22.18 -4.62 4.67
CA ALA A 112 -21.38 -5.71 4.11
C ALA A 112 -21.41 -5.67 2.58
N LYS A 113 -22.59 -5.51 1.98
CA LYS A 113 -22.78 -5.58 0.52
C LYS A 113 -22.06 -4.45 -0.23
N HIS A 114 -21.90 -3.29 0.38
CA HIS A 114 -21.08 -2.21 -0.18
C HIS A 114 -19.62 -2.67 -0.41
N PHE A 115 -18.98 -3.18 0.65
CA PHE A 115 -17.57 -3.59 0.56
C PHE A 115 -17.36 -4.89 -0.23
N GLU A 116 -18.37 -5.77 -0.21
CA GLU A 116 -18.38 -6.97 -1.05
C GLU A 116 -18.39 -6.58 -2.54
N ASN A 117 -19.27 -5.70 -2.96
CA ASN A 117 -19.37 -5.26 -4.34
C ASN A 117 -18.08 -4.55 -4.79
N GLU A 118 -17.55 -3.62 -3.99
CA GLU A 118 -16.28 -2.94 -4.27
C GLU A 118 -15.16 -3.96 -4.57
N PHE A 119 -15.09 -4.99 -3.76
CA PHE A 119 -14.06 -6.02 -3.91
C PHE A 119 -14.32 -6.98 -5.08
N GLU A 120 -15.55 -7.46 -5.24
CA GLU A 120 -15.94 -8.38 -6.31
C GLU A 120 -15.71 -7.75 -7.69
N GLU A 121 -16.07 -6.48 -7.88
CA GLU A 121 -15.79 -5.72 -9.10
C GLU A 121 -14.28 -5.60 -9.38
N ALA A 122 -13.47 -5.39 -8.34
CA ALA A 122 -12.03 -5.39 -8.49
C ALA A 122 -11.51 -6.78 -8.93
N MET A 123 -12.05 -7.88 -8.38
CA MET A 123 -11.65 -9.25 -8.76
C MET A 123 -11.98 -9.58 -10.21
N GLU A 124 -13.10 -9.10 -10.74
CA GLU A 124 -13.42 -9.22 -12.17
C GLU A 124 -12.36 -8.55 -13.05
N ARG A 125 -11.88 -7.37 -12.65
CA ARG A 125 -10.80 -6.66 -13.37
C ARG A 125 -9.46 -7.39 -13.33
N PHE A 126 -9.22 -8.23 -12.29
CA PHE A 126 -8.07 -9.13 -12.23
C PHE A 126 -8.29 -10.44 -12.99
N GLY A 127 -9.48 -10.68 -13.53
CA GLY A 127 -9.83 -11.95 -14.15
C GLY A 127 -9.83 -13.13 -13.16
N ILE A 128 -10.05 -12.86 -11.88
CA ILE A 128 -10.11 -13.87 -10.82
C ILE A 128 -11.55 -14.26 -10.58
N HIS A 129 -11.93 -15.44 -11.05
CA HIS A 129 -13.26 -16.00 -10.84
C HIS A 129 -13.27 -16.87 -9.59
N MET A 130 -14.21 -16.60 -8.68
CA MET A 130 -14.35 -17.27 -7.39
C MET A 130 -15.78 -17.74 -7.17
N ASP A 131 -15.93 -18.85 -6.46
CA ASP A 131 -17.21 -19.33 -5.94
C ASP A 131 -17.45 -18.67 -4.60
N TYR A 132 -18.32 -17.68 -4.55
CA TYR A 132 -18.62 -16.94 -3.32
C TYR A 132 -19.49 -17.74 -2.37
N ARG A 133 -19.17 -17.66 -1.07
CA ARG A 133 -19.98 -18.16 0.05
C ARG A 133 -20.25 -17.02 1.00
N TYR A 134 -21.52 -16.69 1.15
CA TYR A 134 -22.02 -15.70 2.08
C TYR A 134 -22.41 -16.39 3.37
N GLN A 135 -21.70 -16.13 4.45
CA GLN A 135 -21.85 -16.88 5.70
C GLN A 135 -23.16 -16.59 6.41
N ALA A 136 -23.73 -15.39 6.24
CA ALA A 136 -25.07 -15.10 6.74
C ALA A 136 -26.13 -15.99 6.09
N GLU A 137 -26.05 -16.19 4.76
CA GLU A 137 -26.95 -17.13 4.05
C GLU A 137 -26.75 -18.56 4.54
N MET A 138 -25.49 -19.00 4.65
CA MET A 138 -25.18 -20.36 5.07
C MET A 138 -25.70 -20.68 6.48
N ASN A 139 -25.52 -19.75 7.42
CA ASN A 139 -26.00 -19.89 8.79
C ASN A 139 -27.54 -19.81 8.82
N ARG A 140 -28.13 -18.70 8.35
CA ARG A 140 -29.55 -18.41 8.48
C ARG A 140 -30.47 -19.36 7.70
N SER A 141 -29.96 -20.04 6.67
CA SER A 141 -30.69 -21.10 5.95
C SER A 141 -30.73 -22.43 6.69
N GLY A 142 -30.04 -22.56 7.82
CA GLY A 142 -29.97 -23.80 8.59
C GLY A 142 -29.02 -24.87 8.03
N LYS A 143 -28.29 -24.56 6.95
CA LYS A 143 -27.32 -25.52 6.36
C LYS A 143 -26.25 -25.99 7.35
N TYR A 144 -25.89 -25.15 8.32
CA TYR A 144 -24.91 -25.46 9.37
C TYR A 144 -25.53 -25.98 10.68
N ALA A 145 -26.88 -26.03 10.83
CA ALA A 145 -27.54 -26.34 12.09
C ALA A 145 -27.08 -27.68 12.70
N GLN A 146 -27.01 -28.74 11.90
CA GLN A 146 -26.54 -30.06 12.38
C GLN A 146 -25.11 -30.02 12.92
N TYR A 147 -24.24 -29.20 12.37
CA TYR A 147 -22.85 -29.08 12.79
C TYR A 147 -22.70 -28.19 14.04
N VAL A 148 -23.58 -27.18 14.19
CA VAL A 148 -23.71 -26.42 15.44
C VAL A 148 -24.11 -27.32 16.58
N ILE A 149 -25.17 -28.14 16.40
CA ILE A 149 -25.63 -29.12 17.40
C ILE A 149 -24.56 -30.16 17.69
N HIS A 150 -23.80 -30.61 16.66
CA HIS A 150 -22.71 -31.54 16.84
C HIS A 150 -21.59 -30.91 17.70
N ALA A 151 -21.21 -29.66 17.43
CA ALA A 151 -20.23 -28.93 18.22
C ALA A 151 -20.68 -28.72 19.67
N LEU A 152 -21.95 -28.44 19.89
CA LEU A 152 -22.55 -28.35 21.24
C LEU A 152 -22.46 -29.66 21.99
N LYS A 153 -22.76 -30.79 21.35
CA LYS A 153 -22.61 -32.15 21.94
C LYS A 153 -21.16 -32.47 22.29
N LYS A 154 -20.20 -31.92 21.52
CA LYS A 154 -18.75 -32.11 21.68
C LYS A 154 -18.06 -31.00 22.46
N ARG A 155 -18.82 -30.04 23.05
CA ARG A 155 -18.28 -28.83 23.67
C ARG A 155 -17.17 -29.06 24.71
N GLY A 156 -17.30 -30.14 25.52
CA GLY A 156 -16.29 -30.50 26.48
C GLY A 156 -14.96 -30.95 25.81
N GLU A 157 -15.04 -31.80 24.76
CA GLU A 157 -13.85 -32.21 23.99
C GLU A 157 -13.22 -31.00 23.28
N ILE A 158 -14.05 -30.11 22.75
CA ILE A 158 -13.59 -28.86 22.09
C ILE A 158 -12.86 -27.99 23.12
N PHE A 159 -13.43 -27.82 24.34
CA PHE A 159 -12.79 -27.07 25.41
C PHE A 159 -11.41 -27.65 25.75
N ASP A 160 -11.32 -28.96 25.95
CA ASP A 160 -10.06 -29.65 26.29
C ASP A 160 -8.99 -29.43 25.21
N ILE A 161 -9.39 -29.43 23.92
CA ILE A 161 -8.49 -29.10 22.81
C ILE A 161 -8.02 -27.63 22.92
N LEU A 162 -8.96 -26.68 23.08
CA LEU A 162 -8.63 -25.27 23.18
C LEU A 162 -7.70 -24.97 24.38
N ASP A 163 -8.00 -25.59 25.52
CA ASP A 163 -7.23 -25.43 26.75
C ASP A 163 -5.80 -25.96 26.60
N SER A 164 -5.59 -27.07 25.85
CA SER A 164 -4.26 -27.62 25.60
C SER A 164 -3.32 -26.67 24.83
N PHE A 165 -3.84 -25.63 24.20
CA PHE A 165 -3.07 -24.57 23.50
C PHE A 165 -2.96 -23.25 24.32
N ARG A 166 -3.57 -23.19 25.51
CA ARG A 166 -3.48 -22.02 26.38
C ARG A 166 -2.17 -22.01 27.17
N THR A 167 -1.71 -20.83 27.50
CA THR A 167 -0.56 -20.63 28.42
C THR A 167 -0.99 -20.55 29.87
N GLN A 168 -2.28 -20.30 30.15
CA GLN A 168 -2.85 -20.22 31.48
C GLN A 168 -3.82 -21.38 31.69
N SER A 169 -3.80 -21.99 32.86
CA SER A 169 -4.72 -23.07 33.21
C SER A 169 -6.18 -22.58 33.29
N ALA A 170 -7.10 -23.44 32.89
CA ALA A 170 -8.53 -23.17 33.01
C ALA A 170 -8.96 -22.91 34.46
N GLN A 171 -9.94 -22.05 34.64
CA GLN A 171 -10.56 -21.81 35.95
C GLN A 171 -11.58 -22.90 36.27
N GLU A 172 -11.88 -23.07 37.56
CA GLU A 172 -12.91 -24.02 38.00
C GLU A 172 -14.26 -23.66 37.40
N GLY A 173 -14.96 -24.64 36.80
CA GLY A 173 -16.25 -24.46 36.17
C GLY A 173 -16.22 -23.87 34.75
N GLU A 174 -15.05 -23.46 34.21
CA GLU A 174 -14.95 -22.89 32.87
C GLU A 174 -15.35 -23.92 31.79
N ARG A 175 -14.94 -25.17 31.94
CA ARG A 175 -15.25 -26.26 31.02
C ARG A 175 -16.74 -26.56 30.92
N GLU A 176 -17.42 -26.58 32.06
CA GLU A 176 -18.87 -26.87 32.17
C GLU A 176 -19.70 -25.76 31.56
N ASN A 177 -19.22 -24.52 31.65
CA ASN A 177 -19.89 -23.32 31.17
C ASN A 177 -19.41 -22.86 29.76
N TYR A 178 -18.59 -23.66 29.08
CA TYR A 178 -18.14 -23.36 27.75
C TYR A 178 -19.18 -23.77 26.70
N TYR A 179 -19.52 -22.81 25.82
CA TYR A 179 -20.42 -23.02 24.69
C TYR A 179 -19.74 -22.44 23.42
N PRO A 180 -19.48 -23.27 22.38
CA PRO A 180 -18.75 -22.87 21.17
C PRO A 180 -19.60 -22.07 20.17
N VAL A 181 -20.69 -21.44 20.59
CA VAL A 181 -21.65 -20.74 19.74
C VAL A 181 -22.05 -19.41 20.35
N SER A 182 -22.23 -18.41 19.50
CA SER A 182 -22.85 -17.12 19.84
C SER A 182 -24.20 -17.00 19.18
N ILE A 183 -25.21 -16.53 19.93
CA ILE A 183 -26.56 -16.27 19.45
C ILE A 183 -26.68 -14.75 19.24
N TYR A 184 -27.20 -14.31 18.12
CA TYR A 184 -27.60 -12.93 17.93
C TYR A 184 -28.95 -12.67 18.55
N CYS A 185 -29.02 -11.73 19.46
CA CYS A 185 -30.25 -11.45 20.22
C CYS A 185 -31.37 -10.94 19.28
N PRO A 186 -32.56 -11.56 19.27
CA PRO A 186 -33.66 -11.12 18.42
C PRO A 186 -34.24 -9.74 18.83
N HIS A 187 -33.97 -9.29 20.06
CA HIS A 187 -34.44 -8.00 20.56
C HIS A 187 -33.49 -6.84 20.20
N CYS A 188 -32.18 -6.99 20.40
CA CYS A 188 -31.24 -5.92 20.18
C CYS A 188 -30.27 -6.14 19.00
N GLY A 189 -30.28 -7.29 18.32
CA GLY A 189 -29.45 -7.61 17.16
C GLY A 189 -28.00 -7.98 17.47
N ARG A 190 -27.56 -7.85 18.73
CA ARG A 190 -26.13 -8.00 19.12
C ARG A 190 -25.83 -9.44 19.55
N ASP A 191 -24.55 -9.82 19.45
CA ASP A 191 -23.99 -11.10 19.93
C ASP A 191 -23.65 -11.11 21.44
N THR A 192 -24.22 -10.19 22.22
CA THR A 192 -23.98 -10.05 23.67
C THR A 192 -24.84 -11.00 24.50
N THR A 193 -25.15 -12.17 23.96
CA THR A 193 -25.91 -13.23 24.62
C THR A 193 -24.98 -14.17 25.40
N LYS A 194 -25.50 -14.70 26.49
CA LYS A 194 -24.83 -15.73 27.31
C LYS A 194 -25.79 -16.91 27.46
N ILE A 195 -25.36 -18.10 27.09
CA ILE A 195 -26.12 -19.34 27.31
C ILE A 195 -26.07 -19.67 28.80
N LEU A 196 -27.23 -19.94 29.37
CA LEU A 196 -27.44 -20.27 30.79
C LEU A 196 -27.56 -21.78 30.99
N SER A 197 -28.31 -22.45 30.12
CA SER A 197 -28.52 -23.90 30.14
C SER A 197 -28.66 -24.44 28.73
N LEU A 198 -28.49 -25.76 28.60
CA LEU A 198 -28.65 -26.48 27.33
C LEU A 198 -29.43 -27.78 27.62
N SER A 199 -30.41 -28.12 26.77
CA SER A 199 -31.13 -29.38 26.86
C SER A 199 -30.19 -30.59 26.71
N ASP A 200 -30.58 -31.75 27.25
CA ASP A 200 -29.76 -32.97 27.23
C ASP A 200 -29.36 -33.42 25.81
N ASP A 201 -30.25 -33.18 24.84
CA ASP A 201 -29.98 -33.47 23.41
C ASP A 201 -29.22 -32.37 22.69
N CYS A 202 -28.91 -31.26 23.39
CA CYS A 202 -28.22 -30.10 22.90
C CYS A 202 -28.93 -29.35 21.75
N THR A 203 -30.24 -29.43 21.66
CA THR A 203 -31.05 -28.78 20.62
C THR A 203 -31.66 -27.46 21.07
N VAL A 204 -31.82 -27.22 22.38
CA VAL A 204 -32.44 -26.00 22.92
C VAL A 204 -31.55 -25.40 24.00
N ALA A 205 -31.28 -24.11 23.89
CA ALA A 205 -30.57 -23.33 24.89
C ALA A 205 -31.47 -22.29 25.53
N GLU A 206 -31.35 -22.10 26.86
CA GLU A 206 -31.80 -20.89 27.53
C GLU A 206 -30.66 -19.86 27.52
N TYR A 207 -30.98 -18.62 27.24
CA TYR A 207 -29.98 -17.56 27.19
C TYR A 207 -30.50 -16.24 27.78
N GLU A 208 -29.56 -15.39 28.17
CA GLU A 208 -29.81 -14.01 28.51
C GLU A 208 -28.88 -13.10 27.68
N CYS A 209 -29.35 -11.90 27.36
CA CYS A 209 -28.60 -10.89 26.64
C CYS A 209 -28.28 -9.71 27.57
N ALA A 210 -27.17 -9.04 27.33
CA ALA A 210 -26.77 -7.82 28.04
C ALA A 210 -27.85 -6.70 27.96
N CYS A 211 -28.72 -6.71 26.95
CA CYS A 211 -29.86 -5.78 26.85
C CYS A 211 -31.02 -6.11 27.81
N GLY A 212 -30.92 -7.16 28.61
CA GLY A 212 -31.94 -7.62 29.55
C GLY A 212 -32.94 -8.64 28.96
N HIS A 213 -32.90 -8.91 27.65
CA HIS A 213 -33.77 -9.93 27.05
C HIS A 213 -33.33 -11.34 27.48
N LYS A 214 -34.32 -12.18 27.83
CA LYS A 214 -34.13 -13.61 28.13
C LYS A 214 -35.04 -14.44 27.23
N GLY A 215 -34.54 -15.57 26.80
CA GLY A 215 -35.30 -16.43 25.89
C GLY A 215 -34.74 -17.84 25.76
N THR A 216 -35.39 -18.61 24.91
CA THR A 216 -34.92 -19.92 24.47
C THR A 216 -34.55 -19.85 23.01
N PHE A 217 -33.56 -20.64 22.60
CA PHE A 217 -33.11 -20.76 21.22
C PHE A 217 -33.10 -22.23 20.81
N ASP A 218 -33.90 -22.57 19.82
CA ASP A 218 -34.04 -23.93 19.29
C ASP A 218 -33.19 -24.07 18.03
N PHE A 219 -32.00 -24.65 18.15
CA PHE A 219 -31.03 -24.84 17.06
C PHE A 219 -31.56 -25.67 15.87
N THR A 220 -32.73 -26.28 15.99
CA THR A 220 -33.39 -27.00 14.89
C THR A 220 -34.33 -26.12 14.07
N LYS A 221 -34.65 -24.89 14.55
CA LYS A 221 -35.59 -23.94 13.95
C LYS A 221 -35.02 -22.54 13.82
N ASP A 222 -34.21 -22.15 14.79
CA ASP A 222 -33.62 -20.82 14.87
C ASP A 222 -32.14 -20.90 14.43
N PHE A 223 -31.79 -20.13 13.44
CA PHE A 223 -30.44 -20.24 12.82
C PHE A 223 -29.62 -18.94 12.90
N ASN A 224 -30.12 -17.95 13.66
CA ASN A 224 -29.38 -16.69 13.84
C ASN A 224 -28.29 -16.81 14.92
N CYS A 225 -27.40 -17.77 14.71
CA CYS A 225 -26.27 -18.06 15.58
C CYS A 225 -25.03 -18.44 14.76
N LYS A 226 -23.86 -18.37 15.36
CA LYS A 226 -22.60 -18.67 14.73
C LYS A 226 -21.66 -19.41 15.67
N LEU A 227 -20.93 -20.41 15.17
CA LEU A 227 -19.84 -21.05 15.91
C LEU A 227 -18.67 -20.05 16.13
N ALA A 228 -17.97 -20.22 17.25
CA ALA A 228 -16.74 -19.49 17.50
C ALA A 228 -15.70 -19.81 16.41
N TRP A 229 -14.91 -18.82 15.98
CA TRP A 229 -14.02 -18.91 14.82
C TRP A 229 -13.17 -20.18 14.74
N LYS A 230 -12.52 -20.58 15.85
CA LYS A 230 -11.65 -21.76 15.87
C LYS A 230 -12.41 -23.09 15.66
N ILE A 231 -13.73 -23.08 15.72
CA ILE A 231 -14.61 -24.23 15.48
C ILE A 231 -15.35 -24.08 14.16
N ASP A 232 -15.75 -22.87 13.82
CA ASP A 232 -16.42 -22.53 12.57
C ASP A 232 -15.53 -22.82 11.36
N TRP A 233 -14.28 -22.39 11.42
CA TRP A 233 -13.31 -22.55 10.35
C TRP A 233 -13.08 -24.05 9.96
N PRO A 234 -12.73 -24.95 10.88
CA PRO A 234 -12.60 -26.38 10.55
C PRO A 234 -13.93 -27.05 10.16
N MET A 235 -15.07 -26.60 10.66
CA MET A 235 -16.37 -27.05 10.20
C MET A 235 -16.59 -26.73 8.72
N ARG A 236 -16.25 -25.51 8.30
CA ARG A 236 -16.34 -25.09 6.89
C ARG A 236 -15.37 -25.85 6.00
N TRP A 237 -14.15 -26.15 6.47
CA TRP A 237 -13.21 -27.02 5.73
C TRP A 237 -13.82 -28.37 5.40
N MET A 238 -14.46 -28.97 6.37
CA MET A 238 -15.14 -30.25 6.19
C MET A 238 -16.34 -30.10 5.25
N TYR A 239 -17.17 -29.08 5.46
CA TYR A 239 -18.38 -28.86 4.68
C TYR A 239 -18.10 -28.62 3.19
N GLU A 240 -17.12 -27.81 2.86
CA GLU A 240 -16.72 -27.48 1.49
C GLU A 240 -15.68 -28.45 0.91
N GLY A 241 -15.09 -29.30 1.71
CA GLY A 241 -14.05 -30.24 1.31
C GLY A 241 -12.75 -29.55 0.90
N VAL A 242 -12.34 -28.52 1.64
CA VAL A 242 -11.17 -27.68 1.35
C VAL A 242 -9.88 -28.48 1.38
N ASN A 243 -9.00 -28.26 0.40
CA ASN A 243 -7.72 -28.94 0.26
C ASN A 243 -6.51 -28.00 0.52
N PHE A 244 -6.70 -26.72 0.29
CA PHE A 244 -5.69 -25.69 0.50
C PHE A 244 -6.34 -24.41 1.00
N GLU A 245 -5.70 -23.76 1.96
CA GLU A 245 -6.07 -22.42 2.42
C GLU A 245 -4.83 -21.72 2.96
N PRO A 246 -4.49 -20.51 2.50
CA PRO A 246 -3.43 -19.69 3.09
C PRO A 246 -3.92 -18.94 4.31
N GLY A 247 -3.02 -18.25 4.99
CA GLY A 247 -3.37 -17.34 6.08
C GLY A 247 -2.22 -16.45 6.47
N GLY A 248 -2.52 -15.29 7.05
CA GLY A 248 -1.51 -14.40 7.60
C GLY A 248 -0.63 -15.10 8.65
N LYS A 249 0.60 -14.62 8.81
CA LYS A 249 1.56 -15.19 9.77
C LYS A 249 1.08 -15.25 11.21
N ASP A 250 0.13 -14.43 11.58
CA ASP A 250 -0.53 -14.43 12.89
C ASP A 250 -1.37 -15.69 13.13
N HIS A 251 -1.98 -16.26 12.07
CA HIS A 251 -2.67 -17.55 12.14
C HIS A 251 -1.70 -18.74 12.11
N ALA A 252 -0.52 -18.55 11.54
CA ALA A 252 0.52 -19.57 11.37
C ALA A 252 1.41 -19.76 12.60
N SER A 253 1.31 -18.89 13.61
CA SER A 253 2.13 -18.97 14.84
C SER A 253 1.86 -20.26 15.60
N PRO A 254 2.87 -20.85 16.26
CA PRO A 254 2.68 -22.03 17.12
C PRO A 254 1.59 -21.76 18.17
N GLY A 255 0.59 -22.65 18.26
CA GLY A 255 -0.60 -22.45 19.11
C GLY A 255 -1.64 -21.45 18.56
N GLY A 256 -1.42 -20.92 17.38
CA GLY A 256 -2.34 -20.01 16.68
C GLY A 256 -3.63 -20.68 16.21
N SER A 257 -4.43 -19.92 15.46
CA SER A 257 -5.75 -20.40 15.03
C SER A 257 -5.68 -21.65 14.17
N TYR A 258 -4.69 -21.75 13.25
CA TYR A 258 -4.57 -22.93 12.40
C TYR A 258 -4.24 -24.21 13.18
N ASP A 259 -3.27 -24.15 14.10
CA ASP A 259 -2.88 -25.33 14.89
C ASP A 259 -4.04 -25.88 15.70
N THR A 260 -4.81 -25.01 16.32
CA THR A 260 -6.01 -25.36 17.10
C THR A 260 -7.10 -25.96 16.19
N SER A 261 -7.41 -25.25 15.09
CA SER A 261 -8.46 -25.65 14.14
C SER A 261 -8.13 -26.96 13.44
N ARG A 262 -6.87 -27.23 13.15
CA ARG A 262 -6.40 -28.51 12.57
C ARG A 262 -6.73 -29.71 13.49
N VAL A 263 -6.54 -29.54 14.79
CA VAL A 263 -6.85 -30.62 15.76
C VAL A 263 -8.37 -30.79 15.90
N ILE A 264 -9.14 -29.69 15.90
CA ILE A 264 -10.61 -29.71 15.95
C ILE A 264 -11.16 -30.36 14.66
N ALA A 265 -10.66 -30.01 13.48
CA ALA A 265 -11.06 -30.63 12.22
C ALA A 265 -10.97 -32.15 12.30
N LYS A 266 -9.84 -32.68 12.79
CA LYS A 266 -9.62 -34.13 12.86
C LYS A 266 -10.43 -34.80 13.96
N LYS A 267 -10.46 -34.24 15.18
CA LYS A 267 -11.07 -34.91 16.34
C LYS A 267 -12.59 -34.74 16.41
N ILE A 268 -13.09 -33.58 15.98
CA ILE A 268 -14.51 -33.24 16.11
C ILE A 268 -15.28 -33.51 14.82
N PHE A 269 -14.69 -33.16 13.67
CA PHE A 269 -15.38 -33.27 12.39
C PHE A 269 -14.86 -34.41 11.49
N ASP A 270 -13.92 -35.24 11.97
CA ASP A 270 -13.25 -36.31 11.25
C ASP A 270 -12.78 -35.89 9.83
N PHE A 271 -12.24 -34.71 9.74
CA PHE A 271 -11.75 -34.12 8.50
C PHE A 271 -10.25 -33.82 8.58
N GLU A 272 -9.51 -34.25 7.56
CA GLU A 272 -8.10 -33.89 7.42
C GLU A 272 -7.96 -32.43 7.00
N ALA A 273 -7.32 -31.62 7.83
CA ALA A 273 -7.17 -30.19 7.57
C ALA A 273 -6.49 -29.91 6.22
N PRO A 274 -6.83 -28.80 5.56
CA PRO A 274 -6.18 -28.38 4.31
C PRO A 274 -4.69 -28.18 4.49
N ILE A 275 -3.93 -28.23 3.39
CA ILE A 275 -2.56 -27.71 3.39
C ILE A 275 -2.64 -26.20 3.66
N PHE A 276 -1.88 -25.73 4.63
CA PHE A 276 -1.84 -24.34 5.02
C PHE A 276 -0.53 -23.69 4.55
N GLN A 277 -0.63 -22.49 3.98
CA GLN A 277 0.52 -21.67 3.61
C GLN A 277 0.46 -20.32 4.31
N GLY A 278 1.33 -20.13 5.29
CA GLY A 278 1.50 -18.82 5.92
C GLY A 278 2.13 -17.82 4.94
N TYR A 279 1.64 -16.57 4.97
CA TYR A 279 2.21 -15.50 4.15
C TYR A 279 2.62 -14.29 4.99
N GLU A 280 3.64 -13.56 4.47
CA GLU A 280 4.18 -12.36 5.10
C GLU A 280 3.42 -11.13 4.62
N PHE A 281 3.53 -10.03 5.37
CA PHE A 281 2.88 -8.77 5.03
C PHE A 281 3.47 -8.11 3.79
N ILE A 282 2.67 -7.25 3.17
CA ILE A 282 3.04 -6.40 2.03
C ILE A 282 3.14 -4.98 2.54
N GLY A 283 4.17 -4.28 2.09
CA GLY A 283 4.40 -2.87 2.40
C GLY A 283 4.22 -1.96 1.21
N ILE A 284 4.36 -0.66 1.48
CA ILE A 284 4.50 0.39 0.48
C ILE A 284 5.86 1.02 0.71
N LYS A 285 6.65 1.16 -0.34
CA LYS A 285 7.95 1.82 -0.24
C LYS A 285 7.76 3.29 0.14
N GLY A 286 8.41 3.70 1.24
CA GLY A 286 8.28 5.03 1.81
C GLY A 286 7.19 5.19 2.87
N ALA A 287 6.29 4.21 3.06
CA ALA A 287 5.31 4.22 4.15
C ALA A 287 5.84 3.52 5.40
N THR A 288 5.64 4.11 6.57
CA THR A 288 5.95 3.51 7.87
C THR A 288 4.66 3.00 8.52
N GLY A 289 4.60 1.69 8.83
CA GLY A 289 3.51 1.08 9.57
C GLY A 289 2.80 -0.07 8.86
N LYS A 290 2.06 -0.86 9.64
CA LYS A 290 1.20 -1.95 9.14
C LYS A 290 -0.06 -1.34 8.53
N MET A 291 -0.35 -1.65 7.27
CA MET A 291 -1.66 -1.32 6.67
C MET A 291 -2.77 -2.06 7.41
N SER A 292 -3.79 -1.35 7.84
CA SER A 292 -5.01 -1.94 8.37
C SER A 292 -6.20 -1.12 7.90
N GLY A 293 -7.33 -1.76 7.63
CA GLY A 293 -8.57 -1.10 7.23
C GLY A 293 -9.07 -0.03 8.21
N SER A 294 -8.50 -0.01 9.42
CA SER A 294 -8.83 0.96 10.47
C SER A 294 -7.86 2.15 10.55
N SER A 295 -6.76 2.17 9.76
CA SER A 295 -5.73 3.23 9.83
C SER A 295 -5.89 4.36 8.80
N GLY A 296 -6.92 4.30 7.93
CA GLY A 296 -7.16 5.31 6.89
C GLY A 296 -6.19 5.27 5.69
N LEU A 297 -5.10 4.50 5.77
CA LEU A 297 -4.18 4.21 4.66
C LEU A 297 -4.67 2.98 3.89
N ASN A 298 -5.89 3.06 3.36
CA ASN A 298 -6.50 1.95 2.63
C ASN A 298 -6.04 1.92 1.19
N LEU A 299 -4.94 1.23 0.94
CA LEU A 299 -4.56 0.87 -0.41
C LEU A 299 -5.36 -0.37 -0.83
N THR A 300 -6.43 -0.13 -1.54
CA THR A 300 -7.31 -1.18 -2.09
C THR A 300 -6.76 -1.72 -3.41
N PRO A 301 -7.20 -2.91 -3.87
CA PRO A 301 -6.92 -3.38 -5.21
C PRO A 301 -7.32 -2.38 -6.30
N ASP A 302 -8.46 -1.67 -6.14
CA ASP A 302 -8.90 -0.63 -7.08
C ASP A 302 -7.91 0.54 -7.17
N THR A 303 -7.39 1.01 -6.03
CA THR A 303 -6.36 2.07 -6.02
C THR A 303 -5.09 1.64 -6.74
N LEU A 304 -4.65 0.37 -6.54
CA LEU A 304 -3.49 -0.16 -7.26
C LEU A 304 -3.72 -0.24 -8.77
N LEU A 305 -4.94 -0.58 -9.20
CA LEU A 305 -5.29 -0.64 -10.62
C LEU A 305 -5.23 0.72 -11.33
N LYS A 306 -5.20 1.84 -10.59
CA LYS A 306 -4.92 3.18 -11.15
C LYS A 306 -3.44 3.43 -11.44
N LEU A 307 -2.55 2.64 -10.82
CA LEU A 307 -1.09 2.75 -10.96
C LEU A 307 -0.49 1.60 -11.78
N TYR A 308 -1.01 0.39 -11.62
CA TYR A 308 -0.49 -0.83 -12.21
C TYR A 308 -1.54 -1.53 -13.07
N GLN A 309 -1.10 -2.23 -14.10
CA GLN A 309 -1.94 -3.18 -14.81
C GLN A 309 -2.23 -4.40 -13.91
N PRO A 310 -3.39 -5.06 -14.04
CA PRO A 310 -3.73 -6.20 -13.16
C PRO A 310 -2.69 -7.32 -13.21
N GLU A 311 -2.15 -7.63 -14.39
CA GLU A 311 -1.09 -8.64 -14.55
C GLU A 311 0.19 -8.26 -13.81
N MET A 312 0.54 -6.98 -13.75
CA MET A 312 1.72 -6.53 -13.00
C MET A 312 1.52 -6.66 -11.50
N ILE A 313 0.32 -6.38 -11.01
CA ILE A 313 0.00 -6.60 -9.60
C ILE A 313 0.15 -8.07 -9.28
N LEU A 314 -0.50 -8.96 -10.04
CA LEU A 314 -0.38 -10.40 -9.87
C LEU A 314 1.06 -10.89 -10.02
N TRP A 315 1.85 -10.31 -10.95
CA TRP A 315 3.26 -10.65 -11.12
C TRP A 315 4.10 -10.35 -9.88
N LEU A 316 3.85 -9.23 -9.19
CA LEU A 316 4.56 -8.90 -7.95
C LEU A 316 4.29 -9.94 -6.86
N TYR A 317 3.07 -10.47 -6.78
CA TYR A 317 2.74 -11.57 -5.87
C TYR A 317 3.33 -12.90 -6.34
N ALA A 318 3.27 -13.22 -7.63
CA ALA A 318 3.70 -14.52 -8.17
C ALA A 318 5.22 -14.70 -8.07
N LYS A 319 6.01 -13.67 -8.40
CA LYS A 319 7.49 -13.76 -8.40
C LYS A 319 8.12 -13.96 -7.03
N SER A 320 7.36 -13.72 -5.96
CA SER A 320 7.84 -13.81 -4.58
C SER A 320 7.26 -15.02 -3.85
N GLU A 321 8.08 -15.70 -3.04
CA GLU A 321 7.56 -16.73 -2.12
C GLU A 321 6.54 -16.08 -1.16
N PRO A 322 5.44 -16.76 -0.80
CA PRO A 322 4.44 -16.21 0.12
C PRO A 322 5.03 -15.75 1.47
N THR A 323 6.05 -16.42 1.95
CA THR A 323 6.76 -16.13 3.22
C THR A 323 7.70 -14.92 3.15
N LYS A 324 7.87 -14.30 1.98
CA LYS A 324 8.71 -13.11 1.80
C LYS A 324 7.87 -11.86 1.66
N ALA A 325 8.22 -10.82 2.40
CA ALA A 325 7.63 -9.50 2.21
C ALA A 325 8.10 -8.88 0.88
N PHE A 326 7.28 -8.02 0.30
CA PHE A 326 7.65 -7.13 -0.80
C PHE A 326 6.85 -5.83 -0.68
N ASP A 327 7.32 -4.78 -1.38
CA ASP A 327 6.70 -3.48 -1.36
C ASP A 327 6.16 -3.09 -2.74
N PHE A 328 4.99 -2.46 -2.78
CA PHE A 328 4.58 -1.65 -3.92
C PHE A 328 5.34 -0.32 -3.91
N CYS A 329 5.73 0.15 -5.10
CA CYS A 329 6.47 1.40 -5.25
C CYS A 329 5.54 2.50 -5.77
N PHE A 330 5.46 3.61 -5.03
CA PHE A 330 4.79 4.84 -5.49
C PHE A 330 5.80 5.92 -5.91
N ASP A 331 7.07 5.70 -5.57
CA ASP A 331 8.22 6.49 -6.06
C ASP A 331 8.67 6.03 -7.47
N ASP A 332 9.76 6.56 -7.96
CA ASP A 332 10.37 6.20 -9.25
C ASP A 332 10.64 4.69 -9.42
N GLY A 333 10.57 3.92 -8.34
CA GLY A 333 10.66 2.46 -8.37
C GLY A 333 9.58 1.81 -9.22
N ILE A 334 8.41 2.44 -9.40
CA ILE A 334 7.33 1.94 -10.26
C ILE A 334 7.80 1.81 -11.71
N LEU A 335 8.58 2.77 -12.22
CA LEU A 335 9.10 2.74 -13.59
C LEU A 335 10.02 1.54 -13.82
N ARG A 336 10.81 1.19 -12.81
CA ARG A 336 11.64 -0.01 -12.84
C ARG A 336 10.80 -1.28 -12.82
N GLN A 337 9.72 -1.33 -12.04
CA GLN A 337 8.81 -2.48 -12.00
C GLN A 337 8.13 -2.69 -13.36
N TYR A 338 7.68 -1.62 -14.03
CA TYR A 338 7.16 -1.70 -15.40
C TYR A 338 8.21 -2.26 -16.38
N PHE A 339 9.43 -1.75 -16.32
CA PHE A 339 10.51 -2.22 -17.20
C PHE A 339 10.86 -3.71 -16.96
N GLU A 340 10.92 -4.15 -15.71
CA GLU A 340 11.20 -5.56 -15.36
C GLU A 340 10.06 -6.47 -15.85
N PHE A 341 8.81 -6.05 -15.65
CA PHE A 341 7.64 -6.79 -16.12
C PHE A 341 7.62 -6.91 -17.65
N ASP A 342 7.78 -5.80 -18.36
CA ASP A 342 7.79 -5.77 -19.82
C ASP A 342 8.85 -6.69 -20.41
N LYS A 343 10.06 -6.67 -19.84
CA LYS A 343 11.14 -7.56 -20.24
C LYS A 343 10.75 -9.02 -20.05
N GLN A 344 10.23 -9.38 -18.88
CA GLN A 344 9.85 -10.77 -18.57
C GLN A 344 8.65 -11.22 -19.42
N TYR A 345 7.69 -10.35 -19.67
CA TYR A 345 6.55 -10.63 -20.54
C TYR A 345 7.02 -10.90 -21.99
N ASN A 346 7.89 -10.05 -22.53
CA ASN A 346 8.42 -10.22 -23.87
C ASN A 346 9.29 -11.51 -23.97
N ASP A 347 10.14 -11.78 -23.00
CA ASP A 347 10.92 -13.02 -22.95
C ASP A 347 10.01 -14.26 -22.90
N PHE A 348 8.90 -14.22 -22.18
CA PHE A 348 7.88 -15.29 -22.14
C PHE A 348 7.19 -15.46 -23.50
N MET A 349 6.71 -14.36 -24.11
CA MET A 349 6.02 -14.40 -25.40
C MET A 349 6.92 -14.88 -26.56
N GLU A 350 8.22 -14.61 -26.46
CA GLU A 350 9.22 -15.07 -27.43
C GLU A 350 9.76 -16.48 -27.13
N GLY A 351 9.28 -17.15 -26.07
CA GLY A 351 9.71 -18.48 -25.66
C GLY A 351 11.15 -18.54 -25.11
N LYS A 352 11.67 -17.43 -24.62
CA LYS A 352 13.03 -17.30 -24.05
C LYS A 352 13.07 -17.48 -22.52
N GLY A 353 11.90 -17.59 -21.86
CA GLY A 353 11.79 -17.74 -20.42
C GLY A 353 12.25 -19.12 -19.95
N ASP A 354 12.90 -19.18 -18.79
CA ASP A 354 13.14 -20.44 -18.09
C ASP A 354 11.85 -20.99 -17.43
N GLU A 355 11.91 -22.20 -16.88
CA GLU A 355 10.75 -22.83 -16.21
C GLU A 355 10.12 -21.97 -15.12
N PHE A 356 10.95 -21.29 -14.32
CA PHE A 356 10.46 -20.43 -13.24
C PHE A 356 9.73 -19.21 -13.78
N LEU A 357 10.34 -18.48 -14.71
CA LEU A 357 9.75 -17.31 -15.36
C LEU A 357 8.44 -17.69 -16.07
N ASN A 358 8.43 -18.79 -16.81
CA ASN A 358 7.24 -19.26 -17.51
C ASN A 358 6.08 -19.54 -16.54
N THR A 359 6.37 -20.10 -15.36
CA THR A 359 5.34 -20.32 -14.34
C THR A 359 4.86 -19.01 -13.70
N VAL A 360 5.78 -18.08 -13.42
CA VAL A 360 5.40 -16.74 -12.91
C VAL A 360 4.47 -16.05 -13.89
N MET A 361 4.82 -16.01 -15.18
CA MET A 361 4.00 -15.39 -16.22
C MET A 361 2.66 -16.10 -16.39
N ALA A 362 2.62 -17.43 -16.43
CA ALA A 362 1.39 -18.19 -16.47
C ALA A 362 0.46 -17.93 -15.27
N ASN A 363 1.02 -17.62 -14.10
CA ASN A 363 0.23 -17.27 -12.92
C ASN A 363 -0.38 -15.85 -13.01
N CYS A 364 0.35 -14.88 -13.53
CA CYS A 364 -0.05 -13.48 -13.51
C CYS A 364 -0.84 -13.03 -14.75
N LEU A 365 -0.66 -13.69 -15.90
CA LEU A 365 -1.36 -13.29 -17.12
C LEU A 365 -2.85 -13.68 -17.07
N LEU A 366 -3.70 -12.76 -17.55
CA LEU A 366 -5.14 -12.96 -17.64
C LEU A 366 -5.45 -13.89 -18.83
N GLU A 367 -6.20 -14.94 -18.54
CA GLU A 367 -6.65 -15.91 -19.54
C GLU A 367 -7.90 -15.40 -20.25
N THR A 368 -7.90 -15.41 -21.59
CA THR A 368 -9.02 -14.98 -22.43
C THR A 368 -9.73 -16.12 -23.11
N GLY A 369 -9.18 -17.32 -23.03
CA GLY A 369 -9.73 -18.54 -23.66
C GLY A 369 -8.76 -19.69 -23.58
N GLU A 370 -9.04 -20.74 -24.36
CA GLU A 370 -8.23 -21.95 -24.47
C GLU A 370 -8.16 -22.37 -25.95
N GLU A 371 -6.96 -22.70 -26.42
CA GLU A 371 -6.72 -23.28 -27.76
C GLU A 371 -5.84 -24.51 -27.61
N ASP A 372 -6.24 -25.62 -28.21
CA ASP A 372 -5.54 -26.91 -28.16
C ASP A 372 -5.17 -27.35 -26.72
N GLY A 373 -6.04 -27.11 -25.75
CA GLY A 373 -5.82 -27.46 -24.34
C GLY A 373 -4.81 -26.57 -23.63
N LYS A 374 -4.46 -25.41 -24.20
CA LYS A 374 -3.56 -24.42 -23.60
C LYS A 374 -4.26 -23.09 -23.37
N PRO A 375 -3.98 -22.40 -22.27
CA PRO A 375 -4.57 -21.09 -22.04
C PRO A 375 -4.08 -20.05 -23.06
N VAL A 376 -5.00 -19.24 -23.56
CA VAL A 376 -4.72 -18.04 -24.36
C VAL A 376 -4.71 -16.86 -23.43
N TYR A 377 -3.66 -16.06 -23.47
CA TYR A 377 -3.50 -14.93 -22.58
C TYR A 377 -3.85 -13.60 -23.26
N ARG A 378 -4.35 -12.66 -22.49
CA ARG A 378 -4.56 -11.29 -22.92
C ARG A 378 -3.22 -10.70 -23.41
N LYS A 379 -3.24 -10.13 -24.64
CA LYS A 379 -2.08 -9.41 -25.14
C LYS A 379 -1.86 -8.13 -24.35
N ILE A 380 -0.63 -7.89 -23.94
CA ILE A 380 -0.20 -6.67 -23.26
C ILE A 380 0.67 -5.87 -24.22
N GLU A 381 0.31 -4.62 -24.41
CA GLU A 381 1.16 -3.69 -25.17
C GLU A 381 2.22 -3.10 -24.21
N THR A 382 3.49 -3.36 -24.51
CA THR A 382 4.63 -3.01 -23.65
C THR A 382 5.22 -1.64 -24.03
N VAL A 383 4.37 -0.64 -24.27
CA VAL A 383 4.84 0.74 -24.46
C VAL A 383 5.52 1.20 -23.17
N PRO A 384 6.79 1.65 -23.22
CA PRO A 384 7.57 1.95 -22.02
C PRO A 384 6.90 3.02 -21.14
N MET A 385 6.57 2.68 -19.89
CA MET A 385 5.95 3.61 -18.94
C MET A 385 6.80 4.86 -18.72
N SER A 386 8.13 4.71 -18.68
CA SER A 386 9.06 5.82 -18.56
C SER A 386 8.99 6.81 -19.73
N LEU A 387 8.67 6.32 -20.93
CA LEU A 387 8.52 7.17 -22.11
C LEU A 387 7.21 7.99 -22.02
N LEU A 388 6.12 7.35 -21.60
CA LEU A 388 4.83 8.04 -21.38
C LEU A 388 4.93 9.10 -20.29
N VAL A 389 5.60 8.79 -19.19
CA VAL A 389 5.85 9.73 -18.08
C VAL A 389 6.70 10.92 -18.54
N GLN A 390 7.80 10.65 -19.28
CA GLN A 390 8.73 11.69 -19.70
C GLN A 390 8.16 12.63 -20.77
N LEU A 391 7.44 12.09 -21.74
CA LEU A 391 6.92 12.87 -22.88
C LEU A 391 5.47 13.30 -22.67
N GLY A 392 4.68 12.51 -21.96
CA GLY A 392 3.27 12.79 -21.72
C GLY A 392 3.03 14.15 -21.07
N SER A 393 3.74 14.44 -19.98
CA SER A 393 3.58 15.71 -19.26
C SER A 393 4.03 16.93 -20.08
N VAL A 394 4.98 16.75 -20.99
CA VAL A 394 5.48 17.83 -21.86
C VAL A 394 4.43 18.29 -22.86
N VAL A 395 3.64 17.35 -23.38
CA VAL A 395 2.56 17.61 -24.33
C VAL A 395 1.17 17.62 -23.69
N ASP A 396 1.13 17.79 -22.38
CA ASP A 396 -0.09 17.81 -21.55
C ASP A 396 -1.02 16.59 -21.83
N PHE A 397 -0.41 15.41 -21.99
CA PHE A 397 -1.07 14.14 -22.31
C PHE A 397 -1.98 14.17 -23.54
N ASN A 398 -1.73 15.10 -24.45
CA ASN A 398 -2.48 15.23 -25.70
C ASN A 398 -2.18 14.04 -26.64
N VAL A 399 -3.18 13.20 -26.88
CA VAL A 399 -3.04 11.94 -27.66
C VAL A 399 -2.49 12.16 -29.07
N PRO A 400 -3.05 13.04 -29.93
CA PRO A 400 -2.50 13.30 -31.25
C PRO A 400 -1.05 13.76 -31.24
N MET A 401 -0.67 14.57 -30.25
CA MET A 401 0.71 15.03 -30.11
C MET A 401 1.63 13.88 -29.69
N LEU A 402 1.19 13.00 -28.77
CA LEU A 402 1.96 11.82 -28.38
C LEU A 402 2.20 10.87 -29.55
N GLU A 403 1.19 10.58 -30.38
CA GLU A 403 1.35 9.76 -31.58
C GLU A 403 2.35 10.39 -32.55
N THR A 404 2.27 11.71 -32.74
CA THR A 404 3.21 12.46 -33.58
C THR A 404 4.65 12.34 -33.01
N VAL A 405 4.80 12.53 -31.71
CA VAL A 405 6.09 12.43 -31.02
C VAL A 405 6.68 11.02 -31.16
N PHE A 406 5.87 9.99 -30.91
CA PHE A 406 6.30 8.59 -31.06
C PHE A 406 6.72 8.27 -32.50
N GLY A 407 6.01 8.80 -33.50
CA GLY A 407 6.42 8.71 -34.91
C GLY A 407 7.78 9.37 -35.18
N LYS A 408 7.98 10.59 -34.68
CA LYS A 408 9.25 11.34 -34.83
C LYS A 408 10.44 10.63 -34.22
N ILE A 409 10.29 9.98 -33.07
CA ILE A 409 11.37 9.24 -32.39
C ILE A 409 11.57 7.81 -32.91
N GLY A 410 10.90 7.44 -34.02
CA GLY A 410 11.03 6.12 -34.64
C GLY A 410 10.35 4.97 -33.88
N GLN A 411 9.43 5.28 -32.99
CA GLN A 411 8.64 4.31 -32.22
C GLN A 411 7.13 4.63 -32.39
N PRO A 412 6.53 4.36 -33.58
CA PRO A 412 5.19 4.80 -33.91
C PRO A 412 4.13 3.98 -33.16
N PHE A 413 3.93 4.28 -31.89
CA PHE A 413 2.83 3.72 -31.10
C PHE A 413 1.53 4.47 -31.40
N THR A 414 0.43 3.70 -31.54
CA THR A 414 -0.92 4.24 -31.67
C THR A 414 -1.58 4.37 -30.30
N TYR A 415 -2.60 5.21 -30.19
CA TYR A 415 -3.36 5.39 -28.94
C TYR A 415 -3.85 4.06 -28.36
N GLU A 416 -4.36 3.16 -29.20
CA GLU A 416 -4.82 1.84 -28.75
C GLU A 416 -3.74 1.01 -28.04
N GLN A 417 -2.47 1.22 -28.39
CA GLN A 417 -1.36 0.52 -27.77
C GLN A 417 -0.94 1.12 -26.43
N PHE A 418 -1.07 2.43 -26.24
CA PHE A 418 -0.61 3.07 -25.01
C PHE A 418 -1.71 3.61 -24.10
N LYS A 419 -2.98 3.63 -24.52
CA LYS A 419 -4.09 4.22 -23.74
C LYS A 419 -4.18 3.71 -22.30
N ASP A 420 -4.06 2.41 -22.10
CA ASP A 420 -4.16 1.77 -20.78
C ASP A 420 -3.04 2.25 -19.82
N ARG A 421 -1.83 2.49 -20.35
CA ARG A 421 -0.70 3.01 -19.58
C ARG A 421 -0.66 4.53 -19.47
N LEU A 422 -1.28 5.23 -20.43
CA LEU A 422 -1.33 6.69 -20.43
C LEU A 422 -2.09 7.21 -19.20
N ASP A 423 -3.25 6.64 -18.91
CA ASP A 423 -4.05 7.03 -17.75
C ASP A 423 -3.30 6.77 -16.44
N ARG A 424 -2.57 5.65 -16.35
CA ARG A 424 -1.73 5.32 -15.19
C ARG A 424 -0.52 6.24 -15.05
N ALA A 425 0.12 6.60 -16.17
CA ALA A 425 1.23 7.54 -16.19
C ALA A 425 0.79 8.93 -15.69
N LYS A 426 -0.37 9.38 -16.19
CA LYS A 426 -0.98 10.64 -15.77
C LYS A 426 -1.33 10.62 -14.28
N TYR A 427 -2.04 9.58 -13.83
CA TYR A 427 -2.42 9.43 -12.43
C TYR A 427 -1.19 9.39 -11.50
N TRP A 428 -0.15 8.63 -11.88
CA TRP A 428 1.08 8.55 -11.08
C TRP A 428 1.78 9.90 -10.97
N LEU A 429 1.91 10.64 -12.08
CA LEU A 429 2.52 11.97 -12.07
C LEU A 429 1.73 12.96 -11.22
N GLU A 430 0.39 12.95 -11.32
CA GLU A 430 -0.46 13.92 -10.61
C GLU A 430 -0.58 13.61 -9.12
N GLN A 431 -0.65 12.33 -8.74
CA GLN A 431 -0.96 11.92 -7.37
C GLN A 431 0.26 11.47 -6.55
N CYS A 432 1.30 10.92 -7.22
CA CYS A 432 2.44 10.30 -6.53
C CYS A 432 3.75 11.03 -6.77
N SER A 433 3.89 11.76 -7.87
CA SER A 433 5.16 12.38 -8.25
C SER A 433 4.99 13.69 -9.02
N PRO A 434 4.26 14.68 -8.46
CA PRO A 434 3.99 15.96 -9.14
C PRO A 434 5.27 16.74 -9.46
N GLU A 435 6.34 16.52 -8.72
CA GLU A 435 7.66 17.10 -8.98
C GLU A 435 8.28 16.63 -10.30
N ASN A 436 7.86 15.47 -10.84
CA ASN A 436 8.35 14.95 -12.11
C ASN A 436 7.54 15.42 -13.34
N VAL A 437 6.48 16.22 -13.15
CA VAL A 437 5.72 16.81 -14.25
C VAL A 437 6.61 17.84 -14.98
N ASN A 438 6.84 17.64 -16.27
CA ASN A 438 7.65 18.55 -17.08
C ASN A 438 6.73 19.48 -17.87
N ARG A 439 6.79 20.78 -17.59
CA ARG A 439 6.04 21.82 -18.31
C ARG A 439 7.00 22.88 -18.79
N LEU A 440 6.85 23.31 -20.06
CA LEU A 440 7.57 24.46 -20.56
C LEU A 440 7.20 25.71 -19.74
N ARG A 441 8.20 26.54 -19.47
CA ARG A 441 7.95 27.85 -18.87
C ARG A 441 7.15 28.72 -19.84
N PRO A 442 6.30 29.60 -19.33
CA PRO A 442 5.58 30.56 -20.19
C PRO A 442 6.49 31.70 -20.69
N TYR A 443 7.59 31.98 -19.98
CA TYR A 443 8.52 33.06 -20.23
C TYR A 443 9.97 32.59 -20.07
N ARG A 444 10.92 33.35 -20.68
CA ARG A 444 12.37 33.13 -20.53
C ARG A 444 12.79 33.21 -19.06
N ASN A 445 13.68 32.32 -18.65
CA ASN A 445 14.20 32.27 -17.28
C ASN A 445 15.43 33.20 -17.13
N TRP A 446 15.16 34.49 -17.04
CA TRP A 446 16.21 35.50 -16.88
C TRP A 446 16.98 35.34 -15.56
N GLU A 447 16.32 34.97 -14.46
CA GLU A 447 17.00 34.72 -13.18
C GLU A 447 18.11 33.67 -13.34
N VAL A 448 17.83 32.56 -14.03
CA VAL A 448 18.83 31.54 -14.31
C VAL A 448 19.86 32.02 -15.33
N TYR A 449 19.45 32.67 -16.42
CA TYR A 449 20.33 33.11 -17.48
C TYR A 449 21.38 34.09 -16.97
N GLU A 450 21.04 35.01 -16.07
CA GLU A 450 21.98 35.96 -15.47
C GLU A 450 23.03 35.28 -14.58
N THR A 451 22.75 34.08 -14.04
CA THR A 451 23.77 33.32 -13.28
C THR A 451 24.77 32.58 -14.15
N LEU A 452 24.49 32.45 -15.44
CA LEU A 452 25.39 31.74 -16.38
C LEU A 452 26.64 32.57 -16.67
N ASN A 453 27.77 31.86 -16.79
CA ASN A 453 29.00 32.51 -17.26
C ASN A 453 28.98 32.74 -18.78
N GLU A 454 30.00 33.42 -19.32
CA GLU A 454 30.03 33.82 -20.74
C GLU A 454 30.13 32.61 -21.70
N GLU A 455 30.81 31.52 -21.30
CA GLU A 455 30.85 30.29 -22.07
C GLU A 455 29.49 29.58 -22.10
N GLU A 456 28.84 29.47 -20.96
CA GLU A 456 27.49 28.87 -20.83
C GLU A 456 26.45 29.68 -21.63
N LYS A 457 26.50 31.02 -21.61
CA LYS A 457 25.63 31.88 -22.45
C LYS A 457 25.86 31.65 -23.95
N LYS A 458 27.13 31.45 -24.38
CA LYS A 458 27.43 31.10 -25.77
C LYS A 458 26.89 29.73 -26.16
N GLU A 459 26.94 28.77 -25.25
CA GLU A 459 26.33 27.44 -25.46
C GLU A 459 24.83 27.55 -25.72
N ILE A 460 24.12 28.35 -24.93
CA ILE A 460 22.67 28.57 -25.09
C ILE A 460 22.37 29.29 -26.43
N ALA A 461 23.16 30.30 -26.79
CA ALA A 461 23.00 30.99 -28.07
C ALA A 461 23.23 30.06 -29.27
N LEU A 462 24.23 29.19 -29.22
CA LEU A 462 24.47 28.18 -30.27
C LEU A 462 23.33 27.17 -30.36
N LEU A 463 22.76 26.74 -29.23
CA LEU A 463 21.58 25.86 -29.21
C LEU A 463 20.40 26.57 -29.84
N HIS A 464 20.08 27.80 -29.41
CA HIS A 464 18.99 28.59 -29.99
C HIS A 464 19.12 28.68 -31.52
N ASP A 465 20.29 29.07 -32.04
CA ASP A 465 20.53 29.23 -33.48
C ASP A 465 20.39 27.90 -34.24
N TYR A 466 20.91 26.80 -33.65
CA TYR A 466 20.76 25.46 -34.24
C TYR A 466 19.31 25.03 -34.35
N ILE A 467 18.53 25.17 -33.26
CA ILE A 467 17.11 24.83 -33.26
C ILE A 467 16.32 25.71 -34.23
N LYS A 468 16.59 27.02 -34.25
CA LYS A 468 15.92 27.99 -35.12
C LYS A 468 16.16 27.73 -36.61
N ASN A 469 17.36 27.29 -36.97
CA ASN A 469 17.68 26.97 -38.38
C ASN A 469 16.94 25.70 -38.85
N GLY A 470 16.58 24.78 -37.96
CA GLY A 470 15.84 23.57 -38.31
C GLY A 470 16.61 22.61 -39.22
N GLY A 471 15.90 21.65 -39.82
CA GLY A 471 16.43 20.76 -40.88
C GLY A 471 17.31 19.61 -40.36
N TYR A 472 17.27 19.31 -39.06
CA TYR A 472 17.98 18.21 -38.41
C TYR A 472 17.04 17.02 -38.11
N ASP A 473 17.61 15.83 -38.10
CA ASP A 473 16.97 14.64 -37.57
C ASP A 473 17.30 14.43 -36.07
N LEU A 474 16.77 13.34 -35.48
CA LEU A 474 16.94 13.01 -34.07
C LEU A 474 18.42 12.76 -33.71
N ASP A 475 19.14 12.04 -34.58
CA ASP A 475 20.55 11.68 -34.35
C ASP A 475 21.46 12.90 -34.50
N GLU A 476 21.20 13.75 -35.50
CA GLU A 476 21.91 15.00 -35.70
C GLU A 476 21.72 15.95 -34.50
N LEU A 477 20.49 16.10 -33.99
CA LEU A 477 20.23 16.89 -32.80
C LEU A 477 20.98 16.33 -31.59
N ASN A 478 20.94 15.01 -31.39
CA ASN A 478 21.67 14.37 -30.30
C ASN A 478 23.20 14.64 -30.40
N GLN A 479 23.77 14.49 -31.57
CA GLN A 479 25.20 14.77 -31.81
C GLN A 479 25.54 16.24 -31.57
N GLU A 480 24.71 17.17 -32.03
CA GLU A 480 24.93 18.61 -31.85
C GLU A 480 24.87 19.02 -30.36
N LEU A 481 23.94 18.48 -29.58
CA LEU A 481 23.85 18.75 -28.15
C LEU A 481 25.14 18.37 -27.40
N TYR A 482 25.83 17.30 -27.83
CA TYR A 482 27.13 16.94 -27.25
C TYR A 482 28.30 17.71 -27.89
N ALA A 483 28.10 18.29 -29.08
CA ALA A 483 29.14 19.08 -29.78
C ALA A 483 29.19 20.53 -29.31
N ILE A 484 28.05 21.16 -28.93
CA ILE A 484 27.99 22.57 -28.54
C ILE A 484 29.03 22.93 -27.46
N PRO A 485 29.13 22.21 -26.32
CA PRO A 485 30.15 22.52 -25.32
C PRO A 485 31.59 22.43 -25.86
N LYS A 486 31.87 21.49 -26.76
CA LYS A 486 33.18 21.37 -27.41
C LYS A 486 33.48 22.55 -28.33
N LYS A 487 32.45 23.06 -29.04
CA LYS A 487 32.64 24.24 -29.92
C LYS A 487 32.98 25.50 -29.15
N VAL A 488 32.46 25.63 -27.92
CA VAL A 488 32.72 26.80 -27.07
C VAL A 488 34.07 26.68 -26.33
N MET A 489 34.36 25.51 -25.76
CA MET A 489 35.53 25.30 -24.91
C MET A 489 36.79 24.91 -25.68
N GLY A 490 36.70 24.51 -26.96
CA GLY A 490 37.82 23.98 -27.74
C GLY A 490 38.17 22.54 -27.38
N GLU A 491 39.34 22.07 -27.81
CA GLU A 491 39.83 20.72 -27.55
C GLU A 491 40.23 20.54 -26.08
N LEU A 492 39.36 19.91 -25.30
CA LEU A 492 39.66 19.47 -23.94
C LEU A 492 40.35 18.11 -23.98
N GLN A 493 41.52 18.00 -23.31
CA GLN A 493 42.28 16.74 -23.27
C GLN A 493 41.73 15.74 -22.24
N ASP A 494 41.00 16.20 -21.23
CA ASP A 494 40.41 15.32 -20.20
C ASP A 494 38.95 14.97 -20.52
N PRO A 495 38.63 13.68 -20.82
CA PRO A 495 37.26 13.24 -21.07
C PRO A 495 36.30 13.42 -19.87
N LYS A 496 36.83 13.45 -18.63
CA LYS A 496 36.01 13.65 -17.43
C LYS A 496 35.55 15.09 -17.31
N GLU A 497 36.42 16.02 -17.62
CA GLU A 497 36.08 17.45 -17.61
C GLU A 497 35.06 17.77 -18.70
N LEU A 498 35.24 17.26 -19.91
CA LEU A 498 34.24 17.39 -20.97
C LEU A 498 32.88 16.87 -20.57
N LYS A 499 32.81 15.69 -19.95
CA LYS A 499 31.53 15.09 -19.47
C LYS A 499 30.88 15.97 -18.41
N LYS A 500 31.64 16.61 -17.54
CA LYS A 500 31.13 17.54 -16.53
C LYS A 500 30.51 18.79 -17.17
N ILE A 501 31.19 19.37 -18.16
CA ILE A 501 30.71 20.56 -18.89
C ILE A 501 29.43 20.22 -19.68
N GLN A 502 29.39 19.10 -20.40
CA GLN A 502 28.20 18.62 -21.09
C GLN A 502 27.03 18.42 -20.13
N GLY A 503 27.29 17.86 -18.95
CA GLY A 503 26.26 17.70 -17.90
C GLY A 503 25.74 19.04 -17.39
N GLN A 504 26.61 20.05 -17.23
CA GLN A 504 26.21 21.39 -16.82
C GLN A 504 25.40 22.09 -17.92
N PHE A 505 25.79 21.98 -19.18
CA PHE A 505 25.01 22.49 -20.30
C PHE A 505 23.60 21.92 -20.33
N PHE A 506 23.44 20.60 -20.22
CA PHE A 506 22.12 19.97 -20.16
C PHE A 506 21.30 20.47 -18.99
N LYS A 507 21.90 20.59 -17.82
CA LYS A 507 21.26 21.17 -16.64
C LYS A 507 20.79 22.60 -16.88
N ASN A 508 21.61 23.44 -17.51
CA ASN A 508 21.25 24.81 -17.82
C ASN A 508 20.07 24.88 -18.80
N VAL A 509 20.03 24.02 -19.82
CA VAL A 509 18.89 23.95 -20.76
C VAL A 509 17.59 23.56 -20.04
N TYR A 510 17.62 22.56 -19.14
CA TYR A 510 16.43 22.21 -18.36
C TYR A 510 15.98 23.34 -17.44
N ARG A 511 16.89 24.01 -16.76
CA ARG A 511 16.55 25.16 -15.91
C ARG A 511 15.94 26.31 -16.69
N LEU A 512 16.39 26.54 -17.91
CA LEU A 512 15.84 27.58 -18.79
C LEU A 512 14.47 27.23 -19.34
N LEU A 513 14.22 25.95 -19.70
CA LEU A 513 12.98 25.54 -20.37
C LEU A 513 11.88 25.08 -19.42
N ILE A 514 12.23 24.35 -18.33
CA ILE A 514 11.26 23.70 -17.44
C ILE A 514 11.50 23.95 -15.95
N ASP A 515 12.43 24.83 -15.62
CA ASP A 515 12.81 25.21 -14.24
C ASP A 515 13.28 24.05 -13.36
N LYS A 516 13.96 23.06 -13.95
CA LYS A 516 14.48 21.88 -13.28
C LYS A 516 15.94 21.63 -13.62
N GLU A 517 16.64 20.88 -12.78
CA GLU A 517 18.03 20.45 -13.05
C GLU A 517 18.12 19.17 -13.88
N LYS A 518 17.00 18.44 -14.01
CA LYS A 518 16.90 17.17 -14.73
C LYS A 518 15.53 17.09 -15.42
N GLY A 519 15.47 16.32 -16.49
CA GLY A 519 14.27 16.11 -17.28
C GLY A 519 14.36 14.85 -18.16
N PRO A 520 13.46 14.69 -19.12
CA PRO A 520 13.55 13.67 -20.16
C PRO A 520 14.90 13.74 -20.88
N ARG A 521 15.31 12.68 -21.59
CA ARG A 521 16.53 12.78 -22.42
C ARG A 521 16.44 14.01 -23.33
N LEU A 522 17.41 14.94 -23.20
CA LEU A 522 17.29 16.29 -23.76
C LEU A 522 17.01 16.31 -25.26
N TYR A 523 17.67 15.47 -26.04
CA TYR A 523 17.41 15.36 -27.46
C TYR A 523 16.01 14.88 -27.79
N LEU A 524 15.45 13.92 -27.01
CA LEU A 524 14.07 13.47 -27.16
C LEU A 524 13.09 14.58 -26.79
N PHE A 525 13.34 15.28 -25.70
CA PHE A 525 12.53 16.39 -25.23
C PHE A 525 12.43 17.51 -26.26
N LEU A 526 13.57 17.97 -26.78
CA LEU A 526 13.61 19.04 -27.78
C LEU A 526 13.04 18.62 -29.14
N TYR A 527 13.25 17.35 -29.53
CA TYR A 527 12.76 16.85 -30.82
C TYR A 527 11.25 16.56 -30.79
N ALA A 528 10.72 16.17 -29.63
CA ALA A 528 9.33 15.85 -29.44
C ALA A 528 8.41 17.07 -29.55
N ILE A 529 8.89 18.23 -29.07
CA ILE A 529 8.12 19.48 -29.07
C ILE A 529 8.39 20.23 -30.37
N GLU A 530 7.35 20.90 -30.88
CA GLU A 530 7.50 21.81 -32.01
C GLU A 530 8.43 22.97 -31.61
N PRO A 531 9.50 23.26 -32.38
CA PRO A 531 10.48 24.28 -32.04
C PRO A 531 9.87 25.64 -31.69
N GLU A 532 8.80 26.00 -32.38
CA GLU A 532 8.06 27.26 -32.19
C GLU A 532 7.56 27.47 -30.76
N LYS A 533 7.35 26.38 -30.01
CA LYS A 533 6.85 26.44 -28.63
C LYS A 533 7.93 26.76 -27.59
N TYR A 534 9.21 26.55 -27.94
CA TYR A 534 10.28 26.70 -26.94
C TYR A 534 11.51 27.47 -27.43
N VAL A 535 11.70 27.65 -28.74
CA VAL A 535 12.89 28.33 -29.26
C VAL A 535 13.01 29.74 -28.73
N SER A 536 11.90 30.45 -28.58
CA SER A 536 11.83 31.79 -28.00
C SER A 536 12.27 31.82 -26.52
N LEU A 537 12.13 30.73 -25.78
CA LEU A 537 12.58 30.60 -24.38
C LEU A 537 14.11 30.54 -24.26
N LEU A 538 14.82 30.25 -25.36
CA LEU A 538 16.28 30.23 -25.45
C LEU A 538 16.86 31.49 -26.11
N ASP A 539 16.03 32.44 -26.60
CA ASP A 539 16.46 33.69 -27.23
C ASP A 539 16.66 34.81 -26.21
N PHE A 540 17.86 34.92 -25.71
CA PHE A 540 18.27 36.01 -24.80
C PHE A 540 19.00 37.16 -25.55
N SER A 541 18.97 37.18 -26.90
CA SER A 541 19.53 38.27 -27.71
C SER A 541 18.66 39.52 -27.69
N THR A 542 17.36 39.35 -27.38
CA THR A 542 16.38 40.45 -27.31
C THR A 542 16.19 40.89 -25.85
N PRO A 543 15.88 42.19 -25.60
CA PRO A 543 15.61 42.67 -24.26
C PRO A 543 14.43 41.94 -23.61
N MET A 544 14.37 41.98 -22.30
CA MET A 544 13.28 41.46 -21.50
C MET A 544 11.96 42.17 -21.84
N THR A 545 10.89 41.41 -22.08
CA THR A 545 9.55 41.98 -22.32
C THR A 545 8.93 42.53 -21.02
N GLU A 546 7.87 43.37 -21.14
CA GLU A 546 7.19 43.88 -19.96
C GLU A 546 6.49 42.79 -19.17
N GLU A 547 6.00 41.74 -19.85
CA GLU A 547 5.40 40.55 -19.20
C GLU A 547 6.47 39.73 -18.44
N GLU A 548 7.65 39.56 -19.00
CA GLU A 548 8.79 38.93 -18.32
C GLU A 548 9.26 39.76 -17.12
N LYS A 549 9.31 41.08 -17.23
CA LYS A 549 9.64 41.95 -16.10
C LYS A 549 8.59 41.86 -15.00
N GLN A 550 7.30 41.78 -15.35
CA GLN A 550 6.21 41.61 -14.39
C GLN A 550 6.30 40.21 -13.72
N SER A 551 6.69 39.18 -14.45
CA SER A 551 6.87 37.85 -13.87
C SER A 551 8.07 37.75 -12.90
N LEU A 552 9.03 38.67 -13.02
CA LEU A 552 10.18 38.78 -12.10
C LEU A 552 9.88 39.70 -10.90
N ILE A 553 8.89 40.58 -11.00
CA ILE A 553 8.35 41.30 -9.86
C ILE A 553 7.54 40.25 -9.10
N LYS A 554 8.23 39.50 -8.23
CA LYS A 554 7.54 38.77 -7.19
C LYS A 554 6.71 39.83 -6.49
N GLU A 555 5.34 39.78 -6.55
CA GLU A 555 4.56 40.30 -5.47
C GLU A 555 5.29 39.84 -4.23
N GLU A 556 5.71 40.74 -3.31
CA GLU A 556 6.18 40.31 -2.00
C GLU A 556 5.11 39.32 -1.55
N PRO A 557 5.40 38.05 -1.41
CA PRO A 557 4.40 37.14 -0.93
C PRO A 557 3.94 37.75 0.38
N ALA A 558 2.64 37.97 0.52
CA ALA A 558 2.03 38.03 1.83
C ALA A 558 2.71 36.90 2.59
N PRO A 559 3.32 37.14 3.78
CA PRO A 559 4.30 36.23 4.37
C PRO A 559 3.85 34.80 4.08
N GLU A 560 4.55 34.14 3.19
CA GLU A 560 4.31 32.73 2.88
C GLU A 560 4.42 32.08 4.24
N GLU A 561 3.28 31.68 4.79
CA GLU A 561 3.28 30.52 5.63
C GLU A 561 3.99 29.49 4.76
N THR A 562 5.26 29.27 5.04
CA THR A 562 6.06 28.18 4.46
C THR A 562 5.13 26.99 4.43
N GLU A 563 4.70 26.55 3.23
CA GLU A 563 3.91 25.35 3.10
C GLU A 563 4.73 24.27 3.77
N LYS A 564 4.44 24.07 5.05
CA LYS A 564 4.87 22.88 5.77
C LYS A 564 4.45 21.76 4.85
N LYS A 565 5.38 20.89 4.46
CA LYS A 565 5.06 19.65 3.75
C LYS A 565 3.84 19.08 4.46
N GLN A 566 2.66 19.27 3.88
CA GLN A 566 1.43 18.80 4.47
C GLN A 566 1.47 17.29 4.28
N VAL A 567 2.03 16.61 5.28
CA VAL A 567 1.68 15.23 5.53
C VAL A 567 0.16 15.25 5.65
N PRO A 568 -0.61 14.45 4.88
CA PRO A 568 -2.06 14.43 4.99
C PRO A 568 -2.41 14.20 6.46
N LEU A 569 -2.91 15.25 7.11
CA LEU A 569 -3.26 15.20 8.51
C LEU A 569 -4.56 14.41 8.62
N GLY A 570 -4.54 13.35 9.44
CA GLY A 570 -5.71 12.55 9.78
C GLY A 570 -6.52 13.19 10.91
N GLU A 571 -7.53 12.47 11.38
CA GLU A 571 -8.18 12.84 12.64
C GLU A 571 -7.23 12.66 13.83
N PRO A 572 -7.44 13.43 14.91
CA PRO A 572 -6.67 13.26 16.13
C PRO A 572 -6.71 11.82 16.63
N ASP A 573 -5.56 11.29 17.03
CA ASP A 573 -5.52 10.02 17.73
C ASP A 573 -6.40 10.10 18.99
N PRO A 574 -7.09 9.01 19.37
CA PRO A 574 -7.82 8.98 20.62
C PRO A 574 -6.84 9.23 21.78
N VAL A 575 -7.30 10.02 22.75
CA VAL A 575 -6.51 10.30 23.95
C VAL A 575 -6.21 8.99 24.67
N GLU A 576 -4.92 8.63 24.77
CA GLU A 576 -4.51 7.45 25.53
C GLU A 576 -4.84 7.61 27.02
N PRO A 577 -5.21 6.54 27.72
CA PRO A 577 -5.39 6.59 29.17
C PRO A 577 -4.07 6.99 29.85
N ILE A 578 -4.20 7.70 30.97
CA ILE A 578 -3.05 8.03 31.82
C ILE A 578 -2.37 6.73 32.25
N ARG A 579 -1.05 6.68 32.10
CA ARG A 579 -0.23 5.53 32.53
C ARG A 579 -0.20 5.42 34.05
N GLU A 580 0.41 4.34 34.55
CA GLU A 580 0.60 4.13 35.99
C GLU A 580 1.28 5.35 36.62
N GLU A 581 0.87 5.67 37.86
CA GLU A 581 1.44 6.76 38.63
C GLU A 581 2.94 6.46 38.91
N ILE A 582 3.76 7.48 38.75
CA ILE A 582 5.18 7.44 39.09
C ILE A 582 5.44 8.47 40.20
N ASP A 583 6.41 8.22 41.09
CA ASP A 583 6.80 9.19 42.06
C ASP A 583 7.74 10.25 41.48
N ILE A 584 7.91 11.36 42.22
CA ILE A 584 8.76 12.47 41.79
C ILE A 584 10.24 12.08 41.70
N GLU A 585 10.66 11.06 42.41
CA GLU A 585 12.04 10.57 42.39
C GLU A 585 12.32 9.84 41.06
N GLU A 586 11.37 9.05 40.55
CA GLU A 586 11.46 8.42 39.23
C GLU A 586 11.51 9.45 38.10
N PHE A 587 10.65 10.46 38.16
CA PHE A 587 10.68 11.57 37.19
C PHE A 587 12.01 12.32 37.22
N SER A 588 12.53 12.62 38.42
CA SER A 588 13.79 13.35 38.67
C SER A 588 15.04 12.63 38.13
N ARG A 589 14.94 11.33 37.84
CA ARG A 589 16.04 10.54 37.23
C ARG A 589 16.22 10.85 35.75
N MET A 590 15.24 11.42 35.07
CA MET A 590 15.36 11.88 33.68
C MET A 590 16.04 13.25 33.65
N ASP A 591 17.14 13.36 32.88
CA ASP A 591 17.83 14.63 32.66
C ASP A 591 17.34 15.25 31.32
N MET A 592 16.28 16.05 31.41
CA MET A 592 15.73 16.77 30.27
C MET A 592 16.35 18.17 30.20
N ARG A 593 16.91 18.53 29.01
CA ARG A 593 17.62 19.81 28.85
C ARG A 593 17.19 20.53 27.58
N VAL A 594 17.28 21.86 27.62
CA VAL A 594 17.19 22.72 26.45
C VAL A 594 18.50 22.61 25.68
N CYS A 595 18.44 22.16 24.43
CA CYS A 595 19.59 22.01 23.54
C CYS A 595 19.39 22.84 22.27
N LYS A 596 20.45 23.50 21.80
CA LYS A 596 20.43 24.22 20.53
C LYS A 596 20.87 23.33 19.38
N VAL A 597 20.11 23.33 18.29
CA VAL A 597 20.47 22.59 17.08
C VAL A 597 21.56 23.36 16.32
N LEU A 598 22.75 22.80 16.27
CA LEU A 598 23.89 23.39 15.56
C LEU A 598 23.94 22.94 14.09
N LYS A 599 23.61 21.65 13.83
CA LYS A 599 23.58 21.08 12.47
C LYS A 599 22.46 20.08 12.38
N CYS A 600 21.82 20.02 11.21
CA CYS A 600 20.84 19.01 10.83
C CYS A 600 21.28 18.43 9.48
N THR A 601 21.53 17.13 9.39
CA THR A 601 22.04 16.50 8.17
C THR A 601 21.33 15.19 7.90
N GLU A 602 21.17 14.86 6.64
CA GLU A 602 20.61 13.58 6.21
C GLU A 602 21.52 12.40 6.55
N ILE A 603 20.92 11.26 6.86
CA ILE A 603 21.65 10.01 7.03
C ILE A 603 21.51 9.20 5.75
N ARG A 604 22.61 8.94 5.07
CA ARG A 604 22.69 8.28 3.75
C ARG A 604 21.95 6.93 3.64
N LYS A 605 21.69 6.29 4.78
CA LYS A 605 21.00 4.98 4.87
C LYS A 605 19.65 5.06 5.56
N SER A 606 19.10 6.25 5.76
CA SER A 606 17.79 6.45 6.40
C SER A 606 16.94 7.39 5.58
N HIS A 607 15.71 6.96 5.29
CA HIS A 607 14.71 7.77 4.59
C HIS A 607 13.91 8.68 5.53
N SER A 608 13.85 8.36 6.83
CA SER A 608 13.00 9.04 7.82
C SER A 608 13.78 9.86 8.85
N CYS A 609 15.10 9.65 8.98
CA CYS A 609 15.85 10.23 10.09
C CYS A 609 16.84 11.31 9.64
N TYR A 610 16.94 12.33 10.48
CA TYR A 610 18.06 13.27 10.48
C TYR A 610 19.08 12.92 11.57
N LYS A 611 20.34 13.26 11.32
CA LYS A 611 21.39 13.39 12.31
C LYS A 611 21.42 14.85 12.76
N LEU A 612 21.13 15.10 14.02
CA LEU A 612 21.21 16.41 14.65
C LEU A 612 22.46 16.49 15.50
N THR A 613 23.26 17.55 15.30
CA THR A 613 24.34 17.92 16.23
C THR A 613 23.81 19.06 17.09
N LEU A 614 23.78 18.85 18.39
CA LEU A 614 23.17 19.73 19.37
C LEU A 614 24.24 20.23 20.34
N PHE A 615 24.03 21.44 20.88
CA PHE A 615 24.76 21.93 22.06
C PHE A 615 23.82 21.89 23.27
N ASP A 616 24.22 21.18 24.33
CA ASP A 616 23.41 20.93 25.53
C ASP A 616 23.78 21.83 26.73
N GLY A 617 24.49 22.90 26.46
CA GLY A 617 25.01 23.81 27.47
C GLY A 617 26.35 23.35 28.08
N LEU A 618 26.76 22.10 27.89
CA LEU A 618 28.01 21.53 28.40
C LEU A 618 28.93 21.05 27.28
N LYS A 619 28.36 20.37 26.29
CA LYS A 619 29.09 19.77 25.17
C LYS A 619 28.22 19.64 23.92
N GLU A 620 28.85 19.42 22.80
CA GLU A 620 28.14 18.93 21.61
C GLU A 620 27.77 17.47 21.78
N ARG A 621 26.58 17.11 21.34
CA ARG A 621 26.08 15.74 21.27
C ARG A 621 25.39 15.46 19.94
N VAL A 622 25.37 14.22 19.53
CA VAL A 622 24.68 13.76 18.34
C VAL A 622 23.44 13.00 18.74
N ILE A 623 22.31 13.34 18.13
CA ILE A 623 21.09 12.53 18.22
C ILE A 623 20.58 12.19 16.83
N VAL A 624 19.81 11.10 16.73
CA VAL A 624 19.10 10.67 15.52
C VAL A 624 17.61 10.75 15.80
N SER A 625 16.87 11.41 14.90
CA SER A 625 15.42 11.57 15.04
C SER A 625 14.69 11.39 13.72
N SER A 626 13.52 10.75 13.77
CA SER A 626 12.68 10.43 12.60
C SER A 626 11.74 11.60 12.21
N ILE A 627 12.27 12.79 12.10
CA ILE A 627 11.52 14.03 11.81
C ILE A 627 11.66 14.50 10.36
N LYS A 628 12.35 13.74 9.50
CA LYS A 628 12.66 14.14 8.11
C LYS A 628 11.42 14.36 7.25
N SER A 629 10.32 13.68 7.53
CA SER A 629 9.04 13.85 6.82
C SER A 629 8.28 15.12 7.24
N TYR A 630 8.68 15.75 8.34
CA TYR A 630 7.94 16.85 8.97
C TYR A 630 8.71 18.16 9.00
N TYR A 631 10.04 18.13 8.93
CA TYR A 631 10.92 19.28 9.01
C TYR A 631 12.02 19.24 7.95
N THR A 632 12.42 20.40 7.46
CA THR A 632 13.64 20.54 6.67
C THR A 632 14.85 20.80 7.59
N PRO A 633 16.09 20.57 7.13
CA PRO A 633 17.27 20.91 7.92
C PRO A 633 17.32 22.38 8.35
N GLU A 634 16.86 23.29 7.48
CA GLU A 634 16.84 24.73 7.71
C GLU A 634 15.87 25.14 8.82
N GLU A 635 14.72 24.49 8.91
CA GLU A 635 13.72 24.71 9.97
C GLU A 635 14.24 24.28 11.35
N MET A 636 15.19 23.35 11.40
CA MET A 636 15.74 22.80 12.63
C MET A 636 16.98 23.56 13.10
N ILE A 637 17.86 23.99 12.18
CA ILE A 637 19.13 24.64 12.53
C ILE A 637 18.86 25.97 13.26
N GLY A 638 19.55 26.15 14.38
CA GLY A 638 19.43 27.35 15.24
C GLY A 638 18.33 27.27 16.28
N LYS A 639 17.35 26.36 16.13
CA LYS A 639 16.24 26.21 17.06
C LYS A 639 16.68 25.56 18.38
N LYS A 640 15.96 25.88 19.45
CA LYS A 640 16.12 25.25 20.78
C LYS A 640 15.03 24.21 20.98
N ILE A 641 15.41 23.03 21.41
CA ILE A 641 14.54 21.86 21.59
C ILE A 641 14.80 21.19 22.94
N ILE A 642 13.83 20.43 23.43
CA ILE A 642 13.98 19.66 24.66
C ILE A 642 14.53 18.28 24.31
N VAL A 643 15.58 17.83 25.03
CA VAL A 643 16.24 16.56 24.82
C VAL A 643 16.40 15.81 26.16
N ILE A 644 16.03 14.51 26.18
CA ILE A 644 16.43 13.62 27.28
C ILE A 644 17.91 13.27 27.07
N ALA A 645 18.75 13.82 27.92
CA ALA A 645 20.18 13.86 27.75
C ALA A 645 20.93 12.67 28.38
N ASN A 646 20.30 11.93 29.26
CA ASN A 646 20.89 10.80 29.99
C ASN A 646 20.40 9.42 29.54
N LEU A 647 19.85 9.31 28.37
CA LEU A 647 19.56 8.02 27.76
C LEU A 647 20.84 7.27 27.38
N LYS A 648 20.84 5.96 27.54
CA LYS A 648 21.93 5.12 27.02
C LYS A 648 22.08 5.30 25.52
N PRO A 649 23.31 5.51 25.01
CA PRO A 649 23.52 5.66 23.57
C PRO A 649 23.00 4.46 22.80
N ALA A 650 22.29 4.73 21.68
CA ALA A 650 21.75 3.70 20.79
C ALA A 650 22.18 3.96 19.35
N ARG A 651 22.31 2.93 18.53
CA ARG A 651 22.80 3.06 17.15
C ARG A 651 21.67 2.93 16.14
N PHE A 652 21.48 3.97 15.33
CA PHE A 652 20.47 4.03 14.26
C PHE A 652 21.12 4.34 12.92
N SER A 653 20.89 3.51 11.92
CA SER A 653 21.41 3.68 10.55
C SER A 653 22.93 3.97 10.48
N GLY A 654 23.70 3.39 11.43
CA GLY A 654 25.14 3.57 11.49
C GLY A 654 25.62 4.78 12.31
N VAL A 655 24.72 5.61 12.81
CA VAL A 655 25.00 6.78 13.68
C VAL A 655 24.62 6.45 15.11
N THR A 656 25.47 6.81 16.08
CA THR A 656 25.15 6.67 17.49
C THR A 656 24.38 7.90 17.96
N SER A 657 23.19 7.68 18.54
CA SER A 657 22.34 8.70 19.15
C SER A 657 22.61 8.74 20.66
N GLU A 658 22.92 9.92 21.20
CA GLU A 658 23.25 10.16 22.62
C GLU A 658 22.12 10.86 23.36
N GLY A 659 20.87 10.65 22.95
CA GLY A 659 19.69 11.22 23.57
C GLY A 659 18.48 11.13 22.63
N MET A 660 17.36 11.68 23.08
CA MET A 660 16.09 11.71 22.35
C MET A 660 15.44 13.09 22.48
N LEU A 661 15.05 13.71 21.37
CA LEU A 661 14.24 14.94 21.41
C LEU A 661 12.80 14.62 21.81
N LEU A 662 12.10 15.58 22.39
CA LEU A 662 10.68 15.48 22.69
C LEU A 662 9.86 16.07 21.56
N ALA A 663 8.87 15.32 21.12
CA ALA A 663 7.90 15.73 20.12
C ALA A 663 6.51 15.19 20.48
N ALA A 664 5.48 15.96 20.18
CA ALA A 664 4.11 15.49 20.21
C ALA A 664 3.79 14.84 18.84
N THR A 665 3.26 13.63 18.87
CA THR A 665 2.88 12.91 17.65
C THR A 665 1.40 12.59 17.69
N ASN A 666 0.67 13.02 16.68
CA ASN A 666 -0.75 12.77 16.52
C ASN A 666 -1.12 12.80 15.04
N ASN A 667 -2.08 11.99 14.61
CA ASN A 667 -2.51 11.93 13.23
C ASN A 667 -3.06 13.27 12.70
N ALA A 668 -3.60 14.12 13.58
CA ALA A 668 -4.11 15.44 13.22
C ALA A 668 -3.04 16.50 12.99
N CYS A 669 -1.82 16.30 13.52
CA CYS A 669 -0.75 17.31 13.42
C CYS A 669 0.60 16.71 12.98
N GLY A 670 0.66 15.41 12.73
CA GLY A 670 1.92 14.72 12.47
C GLY A 670 2.85 14.76 13.69
N CYS A 671 4.15 14.87 13.44
CA CYS A 671 5.16 14.99 14.50
C CYS A 671 5.51 16.46 14.70
N GLN A 672 5.17 17.01 15.87
CA GLN A 672 5.47 18.39 16.27
C GLN A 672 6.60 18.39 17.30
N VAL A 673 7.78 18.87 16.90
CA VAL A 673 8.91 19.05 17.83
C VAL A 673 8.57 20.15 18.85
N ILE A 674 8.86 19.91 20.12
CA ILE A 674 8.65 20.91 21.17
C ILE A 674 9.81 21.88 21.13
N PHE A 675 9.57 23.06 20.56
CA PHE A 675 10.53 24.16 20.53
C PHE A 675 10.46 24.97 21.81
N VAL A 676 11.61 25.51 22.22
CA VAL A 676 11.76 26.37 23.39
C VAL A 676 12.14 27.76 22.91
N ASP A 677 11.60 28.78 23.58
CA ASP A 677 11.88 30.19 23.29
C ASP A 677 13.39 30.48 23.40
N ASP A 678 13.90 31.31 22.50
CA ASP A 678 15.32 31.66 22.41
C ASP A 678 15.85 32.37 23.67
N ILE A 679 14.97 32.92 24.50
CA ILE A 679 15.34 33.53 25.79
C ILE A 679 15.88 32.49 26.80
N VAL A 680 15.50 31.23 26.67
CA VAL A 680 15.91 30.17 27.61
C VAL A 680 17.34 29.72 27.26
N PRO A 681 18.33 29.82 28.19
CA PRO A 681 19.70 29.39 27.91
C PRO A 681 19.82 27.90 27.63
N GLU A 682 20.79 27.54 26.77
CA GLU A 682 21.15 26.14 26.52
C GLU A 682 21.63 25.48 27.81
N GLY A 683 21.26 24.21 28.01
CA GLY A 683 21.57 23.44 29.20
C GLY A 683 20.58 23.62 30.37
N THR A 684 19.60 24.56 30.22
CA THR A 684 18.54 24.70 31.24
C THR A 684 17.79 23.36 31.38
N ARG A 685 17.66 22.88 32.62
CA ARG A 685 16.90 21.67 32.91
C ARG A 685 15.40 21.93 32.89
N ILE A 686 14.66 20.97 32.42
CA ILE A 686 13.21 20.92 32.49
C ILE A 686 12.85 20.15 33.77
N CYS A 687 12.04 20.74 34.62
CA CYS A 687 11.64 20.22 35.94
C CYS A 687 10.15 19.98 35.98
#